data_8c29e88c61d6eb5bef243c6b1608adbb
#
_entry.id   8c29e88c61d6eb5bef243c6b1608adbb
#
_cell.length_a   1.000
_cell.length_b   1.000
_cell.length_c   1.000
_cell.angle_alpha   90.00
_cell.angle_beta   90.00
_cell.angle_gamma   90.00
#
_symmetry.space_group_name_H-M   'P 1'
#
loop_
_entity.id
_entity.type
_entity.pdbx_description
1 polymer ?
#
loop_
_entity_poly.entity_id
_entity_poly.type
_entity_poly.pdbx_seq_one_letter_code
_entity_poly.pdbx_strand_id
1 'polypeptide(L)'
;MNKILRPLFFSLALASLLSSLVFTAGSAAPAQELIGNEAVIRFDMIGQADTLIRGPYGTFNARFGLPSNWAFNSDASLQLIITANLVTNPEQAVADGKFIGSTLNVNFNKNDIATIPLLAGPNVTYDIPIPASALDSPFSDGRHELSLFLDAGNDCTDTTRHTSIVISAASHFTIPYAEQTPTLDLTNLPRPIFQRDSIFPVNSTIVVPDSPTAQEMQAALTVASSFGRMSGAEMNVTLIPMNQLTPELRTESQLIFVGKSSTLSLLQGVALPSPLQSNKFAASGMQTDDGVLQMAVSPWNTGRAILVVGGNTDAGVIKAAQALSNENIQTVGDRNLALIANVAPPISGPKVETILPQQSRTFADLGYNIITMSGVGRSDAFVRFSLPPGYTATEDTYLDLVFNHSGLLDFTRSGFTVFMNGNLIGSVLLTQQTATTTTQRIKIPVSSLATSTNELKFEVDLAPLSQCSFLDFSNLWFSILPESVLNLPLQPATAGDVSLRDLGSYPYPFASDPTLSSLGFVVPKNDPAAWNTAAQIALHLGRQAAGALFNVAVAYDGEIPDEIRNNRNLIVIGLPSTTKLIHEINQSLPAPFEKGTNVAVVQGQQISYRFPENADLGYIQLLNSPWNIDRVILAVVGSTPAGVQQAGKALTDDLMRARLKGNFVLVNGESLSVADTRTGLGLASVGDTANVVPQAPGVSGSVTAVPQSPTTVFSSDVGWIPLVVGGLAVMIIVVIIIAALTRRRVVVHR
;
A
#
# COMPACT_ATOMS: atom_id res chain seq x y z
N MET A 1 -27.31 58.52 16.54
CA MET A 1 -27.49 57.05 16.56
C MET A 1 -26.62 56.26 15.55
N ASN A 2 -25.60 56.91 14.94
CA ASN A 2 -24.80 56.28 13.86
C ASN A 2 -23.30 56.11 14.14
N LYS A 3 -22.87 56.13 15.39
CA LYS A 3 -21.42 56.00 15.74
C LYS A 3 -21.10 54.76 16.63
N ILE A 4 -22.08 54.01 17.03
CA ILE A 4 -21.86 52.80 17.89
C ILE A 4 -21.92 51.48 17.10
N LEU A 5 -22.49 51.48 15.88
CA LEU A 5 -22.61 50.25 15.07
C LEU A 5 -21.35 49.92 14.23
N ARG A 6 -20.45 50.84 14.00
CA ARG A 6 -19.24 50.56 13.19
C ARG A 6 -18.20 49.63 13.83
N PRO A 7 -17.92 49.67 15.15
CA PRO A 7 -16.96 48.77 15.76
C PRO A 7 -17.52 47.35 15.95
N LEU A 8 -18.87 47.17 16.02
CA LEU A 8 -19.47 45.82 16.17
C LEU A 8 -19.44 45.03 14.86
N PHE A 9 -19.60 45.69 13.72
CA PHE A 9 -19.47 44.99 12.41
C PHE A 9 -18.04 44.62 12.08
N PHE A 10 -17.05 45.39 12.52
CA PHE A 10 -15.64 45.03 12.32
C PHE A 10 -15.19 43.87 13.23
N SER A 11 -15.69 43.77 14.43
CA SER A 11 -15.40 42.64 15.33
C SER A 11 -16.11 41.38 14.93
N LEU A 12 -17.31 41.42 14.35
CA LEU A 12 -18.02 40.26 13.80
C LEU A 12 -17.38 39.74 12.48
N ALA A 13 -16.92 40.68 11.62
CA ALA A 13 -16.19 40.33 10.40
C ALA A 13 -14.79 39.72 10.70
N LEU A 14 -14.12 40.20 11.74
CA LEU A 14 -12.84 39.65 12.16
C LEU A 14 -12.99 38.30 12.85
N ALA A 15 -14.09 38.06 13.59
CA ALA A 15 -14.41 36.78 14.19
C ALA A 15 -14.83 35.72 13.14
N SER A 16 -15.51 36.14 12.05
CA SER A 16 -15.85 35.23 10.94
C SER A 16 -14.65 34.92 10.03
N LEU A 17 -13.66 35.85 9.93
CA LEU A 17 -12.40 35.57 9.24
C LEU A 17 -11.46 34.64 10.05
N LEU A 18 -11.50 34.71 11.38
CA LEU A 18 -10.74 33.81 12.26
C LEU A 18 -11.36 32.45 12.39
N SER A 19 -12.67 32.30 12.22
CA SER A 19 -13.33 30.97 12.21
C SER A 19 -13.21 30.23 10.89
N SER A 20 -12.89 30.91 9.77
CA SER A 20 -12.57 30.25 8.49
C SER A 20 -11.10 29.82 8.33
N LEU A 21 -10.24 30.17 9.31
CA LEU A 21 -8.82 29.74 9.34
C LEU A 21 -8.54 28.52 10.21
N VAL A 22 -9.56 27.91 10.80
CA VAL A 22 -9.40 26.76 11.73
C VAL A 22 -9.75 25.41 11.11
N PHE A 23 -10.15 25.35 9.83
CA PHE A 23 -10.47 24.07 9.17
C PHE A 23 -9.63 23.81 7.92
N THR A 24 -8.30 23.82 8.07
CA THR A 24 -7.40 23.04 7.24
C THR A 24 -6.18 22.63 8.09
N ALA A 25 -6.44 21.94 9.19
CA ALA A 25 -5.44 21.05 9.71
C ALA A 25 -5.55 19.74 8.91
N GLY A 26 -5.11 19.76 7.67
CA GLY A 26 -4.49 18.58 7.10
C GLY A 26 -3.42 18.19 8.11
N SER A 27 -3.40 16.94 8.54
CA SER A 27 -2.31 16.37 9.33
C SER A 27 -1.02 16.64 8.54
N ALA A 28 -0.35 17.73 8.85
CA ALA A 28 1.02 17.93 8.44
C ALA A 28 1.78 16.75 9.05
N ALA A 29 2.36 15.92 8.21
CA ALA A 29 3.39 15.01 8.66
C ALA A 29 4.32 15.79 9.57
N PRO A 30 4.74 15.23 10.72
CA PRO A 30 5.59 15.94 11.66
C PRO A 30 6.80 16.49 10.90
N ALA A 31 7.03 17.79 11.02
CA ALA A 31 8.13 18.45 10.34
C ALA A 31 9.43 17.82 10.79
N GLN A 32 10.16 17.31 9.81
CA GLN A 32 11.42 16.62 9.96
C GLN A 32 12.48 17.63 10.42
N GLU A 33 12.94 17.52 11.65
CA GLU A 33 14.04 18.34 12.15
C GLU A 33 15.37 17.70 11.73
N LEU A 34 15.92 18.15 10.61
CA LEU A 34 17.29 17.89 10.23
C LEU A 34 18.18 18.94 10.91
N ILE A 35 18.81 18.57 12.00
CA ILE A 35 19.78 19.43 12.70
C ILE A 35 21.19 19.00 12.29
N GLY A 36 21.73 19.63 11.27
CA GLY A 36 23.06 19.29 10.73
C GLY A 36 23.04 17.96 9.96
N ASN A 37 24.04 17.13 10.16
CA ASN A 37 24.13 15.79 9.57
C ASN A 37 23.57 14.69 10.52
N GLU A 38 22.54 14.99 11.28
CA GLU A 38 21.87 14.05 12.17
C GLU A 38 20.38 13.96 11.82
N ALA A 39 19.85 12.75 11.80
CA ALA A 39 18.41 12.50 11.60
C ALA A 39 17.81 11.97 12.90
N VAL A 40 16.78 12.64 13.40
CA VAL A 40 15.97 12.18 14.53
C VAL A 40 14.73 11.49 13.97
N ILE A 41 14.59 10.19 14.24
CA ILE A 41 13.56 9.33 13.70
C ILE A 41 12.72 8.77 14.84
N ARG A 42 11.54 9.34 15.05
CA ARG A 42 10.61 8.87 16.07
C ARG A 42 9.85 7.62 15.61
N PHE A 43 9.37 6.84 16.58
CA PHE A 43 8.64 5.61 16.29
C PHE A 43 7.31 5.89 15.57
N ASP A 44 6.65 7.00 15.84
CA ASP A 44 5.44 7.40 15.10
C ASP A 44 5.72 7.67 13.61
N MET A 45 6.92 8.15 13.25
CA MET A 45 7.33 8.37 11.85
C MET A 45 7.53 7.05 11.08
N ILE A 46 7.83 5.96 11.79
CA ILE A 46 7.94 4.61 11.21
C ILE A 46 6.65 3.80 11.41
N GLY A 47 5.53 4.48 11.66
CA GLY A 47 4.21 3.86 11.77
C GLY A 47 3.96 3.10 13.07
N GLN A 48 4.77 3.32 14.12
CA GLN A 48 4.60 2.67 15.41
C GLN A 48 3.86 3.58 16.38
N ALA A 49 2.72 3.13 16.89
CA ALA A 49 2.00 3.74 18.00
C ALA A 49 2.57 3.26 19.36
N ASP A 50 2.07 3.83 20.45
CA ASP A 50 2.33 3.30 21.78
C ASP A 50 1.99 1.81 21.83
N THR A 51 3.00 0.96 22.05
CA THR A 51 2.85 -0.48 21.92
C THR A 51 2.98 -1.18 23.26
N LEU A 52 1.93 -1.92 23.66
CA LEU A 52 1.90 -2.71 24.88
C LEU A 52 2.52 -4.09 24.63
N ILE A 53 3.58 -4.42 25.38
CA ILE A 53 4.14 -5.76 25.44
C ILE A 53 3.82 -6.35 26.81
N ARG A 54 3.31 -7.58 26.82
CA ARG A 54 2.99 -8.32 28.04
C ARG A 54 3.95 -9.48 28.24
N GLY A 55 4.44 -9.62 29.48
CA GLY A 55 5.22 -10.78 29.90
C GLY A 55 4.38 -12.06 30.02
N PRO A 56 5.05 -13.20 30.32
CA PRO A 56 6.45 -13.28 30.71
C PRO A 56 7.44 -12.99 29.59
N TYR A 57 7.06 -13.23 28.32
CA TYR A 57 7.86 -13.00 27.14
C TYR A 57 7.04 -12.30 26.08
N GLY A 58 7.64 -11.35 25.40
CA GLY A 58 6.96 -10.62 24.35
C GLY A 58 7.98 -9.93 23.43
N THR A 59 7.58 -9.73 22.18
CA THR A 59 8.43 -9.10 21.16
C THR A 59 7.76 -7.86 20.58
N PHE A 60 8.60 -6.92 20.19
CA PHE A 60 8.23 -5.78 19.36
C PHE A 60 9.20 -5.74 18.18
N ASN A 61 8.69 -5.57 16.98
CA ASN A 61 9.50 -5.44 15.78
C ASN A 61 9.06 -4.20 15.01
N ALA A 62 10.04 -3.39 14.61
CA ALA A 62 9.82 -2.23 13.77
C ALA A 62 10.82 -2.24 12.60
N ARG A 63 10.30 -2.15 11.38
CA ARG A 63 11.11 -2.07 10.16
C ARG A 63 10.96 -0.71 9.51
N PHE A 64 12.06 -0.20 8.98
CA PHE A 64 12.10 1.09 8.28
C PHE A 64 13.26 1.13 7.27
N GLY A 65 13.11 1.98 6.26
CA GLY A 65 14.15 2.25 5.26
C GLY A 65 14.87 3.56 5.51
N LEU A 66 16.18 3.58 5.34
CA LEU A 66 16.99 4.80 5.30
C LEU A 66 17.38 5.14 3.85
N PRO A 67 17.63 6.41 3.52
CA PRO A 67 18.06 6.79 2.19
C PRO A 67 19.34 6.06 1.76
N SER A 68 19.35 5.53 0.55
CA SER A 68 20.46 4.74 0.01
C SER A 68 21.76 5.55 -0.24
N ASN A 69 21.68 6.87 -0.15
CA ASN A 69 22.80 7.79 -0.26
C ASN A 69 23.37 8.23 1.10
N TRP A 70 22.96 7.58 2.20
CA TRP A 70 23.55 7.85 3.52
C TRP A 70 24.72 6.90 3.81
N ALA A 71 25.80 7.45 4.32
CA ALA A 71 26.93 6.71 4.90
C ALA A 71 26.95 6.92 6.42
N PHE A 72 27.17 5.84 7.16
CA PHE A 72 27.17 5.85 8.62
C PHE A 72 28.59 5.73 9.13
N ASN A 73 29.22 6.87 9.45
CA ASN A 73 30.63 6.95 9.87
C ASN A 73 30.81 7.02 11.39
N SER A 74 29.73 7.08 12.14
CA SER A 74 29.71 7.14 13.60
C SER A 74 28.52 6.38 14.16
N ASP A 75 28.64 6.00 15.44
CA ASP A 75 27.58 5.30 16.14
C ASP A 75 26.32 6.18 16.24
N ALA A 76 25.16 5.55 16.06
CA ALA A 76 23.87 6.15 16.31
C ALA A 76 23.42 5.87 17.75
N SER A 77 22.34 6.50 18.17
CA SER A 77 21.70 6.22 19.45
C SER A 77 20.21 5.90 19.27
N LEU A 78 19.72 5.00 20.10
CA LEU A 78 18.31 4.71 20.27
C LEU A 78 17.89 5.16 21.66
N GLN A 79 16.99 6.12 21.75
CA GLN A 79 16.36 6.50 22.99
C GLN A 79 15.01 5.80 23.12
N LEU A 80 14.93 4.80 24.01
CA LEU A 80 13.66 4.13 24.31
C LEU A 80 12.99 4.79 25.51
N ILE A 81 11.72 5.13 25.36
CA ILE A 81 10.86 5.66 26.44
C ILE A 81 9.85 4.56 26.79
N ILE A 82 9.98 4.01 27.98
CA ILE A 82 9.21 2.84 28.41
C ILE A 82 8.45 3.15 29.70
N THR A 83 7.17 2.86 29.70
CA THR A 83 6.36 2.76 30.92
C THR A 83 6.28 1.30 31.31
N ALA A 84 6.86 0.94 32.47
CA ALA A 84 6.91 -0.45 32.91
C ALA A 84 6.10 -0.65 34.21
N ASN A 85 5.19 -1.61 34.15
CA ASN A 85 4.50 -2.17 35.32
C ASN A 85 5.11 -3.54 35.61
N LEU A 86 6.07 -3.57 36.53
CA LEU A 86 6.80 -4.78 36.92
C LEU A 86 6.09 -5.49 38.06
N VAL A 87 5.98 -6.81 37.97
CA VAL A 87 5.36 -7.63 39.01
C VAL A 87 6.21 -7.67 40.28
N THR A 88 7.53 -7.65 40.10
CA THR A 88 8.49 -7.64 41.23
C THR A 88 9.60 -6.62 40.93
N ASN A 89 10.12 -6.01 42.00
CA ASN A 89 11.33 -5.23 41.91
C ASN A 89 12.49 -6.19 41.57
N PRO A 90 13.28 -5.96 40.48
CA PRO A 90 14.39 -6.81 40.10
C PRO A 90 15.39 -7.05 41.26
N GLU A 91 15.70 -6.04 42.05
CA GLU A 91 16.60 -6.16 43.20
C GLU A 91 16.04 -7.11 44.27
N GLN A 92 14.76 -7.03 44.57
CA GLN A 92 14.07 -7.90 45.48
C GLN A 92 13.97 -9.33 44.96
N ALA A 93 13.70 -9.49 43.70
CA ALA A 93 13.59 -10.78 43.03
C ALA A 93 14.91 -11.54 43.04
N VAL A 94 16.04 -10.86 42.83
CA VAL A 94 17.38 -11.44 42.94
C VAL A 94 17.71 -11.81 44.40
N ALA A 95 17.37 -10.96 45.40
CA ALA A 95 17.59 -11.20 46.78
C ALA A 95 16.78 -12.42 47.30
N ASP A 96 15.57 -12.59 46.81
CA ASP A 96 14.69 -13.71 47.20
C ASP A 96 15.00 -15.02 46.47
N GLY A 97 15.90 -15.01 45.44
CA GLY A 97 16.25 -16.17 44.61
C GLY A 97 15.08 -16.73 43.78
N LYS A 98 13.99 -15.97 43.64
CA LYS A 98 12.75 -16.42 43.02
C LYS A 98 12.57 -15.96 41.57
N PHE A 99 13.40 -14.98 41.13
CA PHE A 99 13.17 -14.31 39.87
C PHE A 99 14.45 -13.61 39.36
N ILE A 100 14.71 -13.67 38.05
CA ILE A 100 15.94 -13.10 37.45
C ILE A 100 15.81 -11.60 37.18
N GLY A 101 14.63 -11.02 37.36
CA GLY A 101 14.34 -9.62 36.99
C GLY A 101 13.84 -9.51 35.55
N SER A 102 13.17 -8.40 35.24
CA SER A 102 12.71 -8.13 33.89
C SER A 102 13.79 -7.45 33.09
N THR A 103 14.12 -8.02 31.94
CA THR A 103 15.11 -7.45 30.99
C THR A 103 14.47 -7.24 29.63
N LEU A 104 15.00 -6.28 28.89
CA LEU A 104 14.66 -6.06 27.50
C LEU A 104 15.92 -6.26 26.65
N ASN A 105 15.89 -7.25 25.81
CA ASN A 105 16.93 -7.50 24.82
C ASN A 105 16.67 -6.63 23.60
N VAL A 106 17.69 -5.89 23.17
CA VAL A 106 17.62 -4.97 22.03
C VAL A 106 18.51 -5.50 20.92
N ASN A 107 17.88 -5.87 19.82
CA ASN A 107 18.55 -6.34 18.61
C ASN A 107 18.30 -5.34 17.47
N PHE A 108 19.36 -5.02 16.74
CA PHE A 108 19.30 -4.16 15.58
C PHE A 108 19.97 -4.85 14.38
N ASN A 109 19.23 -5.05 13.29
CA ASN A 109 19.70 -5.76 12.09
C ASN A 109 20.34 -7.12 12.41
N LYS A 110 19.70 -7.93 13.27
CA LYS A 110 20.17 -9.24 13.76
C LYS A 110 21.41 -9.17 14.66
N ASN A 111 21.88 -7.99 15.06
CA ASN A 111 22.95 -7.82 16.01
C ASN A 111 22.37 -7.49 17.38
N ASP A 112 22.72 -8.25 18.41
CA ASP A 112 22.37 -7.92 19.79
C ASP A 112 23.23 -6.73 20.22
N ILE A 113 22.58 -5.58 20.46
CA ILE A 113 23.26 -4.32 20.80
C ILE A 113 23.18 -3.99 22.28
N ALA A 114 22.15 -4.44 22.98
CA ALA A 114 22.02 -4.23 24.42
C ALA A 114 21.07 -5.24 25.08
N THR A 115 21.31 -5.50 26.36
CA THR A 115 20.34 -6.10 27.28
C THR A 115 20.17 -5.14 28.45
N ILE A 116 19.01 -4.56 28.60
CA ILE A 116 18.72 -3.54 29.60
C ILE A 116 17.84 -4.10 30.73
N PRO A 117 18.21 -3.93 31.99
CA PRO A 117 17.31 -4.22 33.11
C PRO A 117 16.22 -3.16 33.13
N LEU A 118 14.97 -3.59 33.23
CA LEU A 118 13.82 -2.69 33.25
C LEU A 118 13.63 -2.10 34.66
N LEU A 119 13.36 -0.80 34.72
CA LEU A 119 12.98 -0.07 35.91
C LEU A 119 11.47 0.16 35.90
N ALA A 120 10.81 -0.09 37.05
CA ALA A 120 9.40 0.20 37.21
C ALA A 120 9.15 1.72 37.18
N GLY A 121 8.11 2.12 36.52
CA GLY A 121 7.66 3.52 36.49
C GLY A 121 7.18 4.00 35.13
N PRO A 122 6.59 5.20 35.09
CA PRO A 122 6.16 5.81 33.84
C PRO A 122 7.33 6.49 33.11
N ASN A 123 7.36 6.36 31.79
CA ASN A 123 8.25 7.10 30.88
C ASN A 123 9.75 7.05 31.28
N VAL A 124 10.22 5.89 31.70
CA VAL A 124 11.66 5.68 31.94
C VAL A 124 12.40 5.68 30.62
N THR A 125 13.47 6.45 30.54
CA THR A 125 14.26 6.60 29.31
C THR A 125 15.53 5.76 29.37
N TYR A 126 15.83 5.07 28.28
CA TYR A 126 17.04 4.27 28.10
C TYR A 126 17.75 4.73 26.84
N ASP A 127 19.03 5.12 26.97
CA ASP A 127 19.88 5.53 25.86
C ASP A 127 20.78 4.34 25.46
N ILE A 128 20.63 3.86 24.23
CA ILE A 128 21.25 2.65 23.72
C ILE A 128 22.11 3.02 22.50
N PRO A 129 23.42 2.81 22.53
CA PRO A 129 24.25 3.05 21.37
C PRO A 129 24.00 1.99 20.30
N ILE A 130 23.90 2.40 19.03
CA ILE A 130 23.83 1.52 17.86
C ILE A 130 25.14 1.68 17.11
N PRO A 131 26.00 0.63 17.06
CA PRO A 131 27.25 0.69 16.34
C PRO A 131 27.05 0.98 14.85
N ALA A 132 27.91 1.79 14.24
CA ALA A 132 27.87 2.08 12.80
C ALA A 132 27.87 0.79 11.96
N SER A 133 28.60 -0.24 12.37
CA SER A 133 28.64 -1.54 11.70
C SER A 133 27.28 -2.26 11.70
N ALA A 134 26.40 -2.01 12.67
CA ALA A 134 25.05 -2.55 12.68
C ALA A 134 24.14 -1.79 11.70
N LEU A 135 24.36 -0.47 11.52
CA LEU A 135 23.68 0.33 10.49
C LEU A 135 24.10 -0.07 9.07
N ASP A 136 25.39 -0.41 8.86
CA ASP A 136 25.90 -0.82 7.56
C ASP A 136 25.47 -2.26 7.16
N SER A 137 24.68 -2.92 7.98
CA SER A 137 24.24 -4.31 7.77
C SER A 137 22.72 -4.42 7.64
N PRO A 138 22.06 -3.67 6.75
CA PRO A 138 20.61 -3.78 6.54
C PRO A 138 20.21 -5.14 5.96
N PHE A 139 18.94 -5.46 5.97
CA PHE A 139 18.42 -6.62 5.25
C PHE A 139 18.63 -6.48 3.73
N SER A 140 18.47 -7.58 3.00
CA SER A 140 18.72 -7.62 1.54
C SER A 140 17.86 -6.61 0.75
N ASP A 141 16.69 -6.25 1.28
CA ASP A 141 15.80 -5.23 0.70
C ASP A 141 16.15 -3.78 1.13
N GLY A 142 17.24 -3.60 1.88
CA GLY A 142 17.75 -2.31 2.34
C GLY A 142 17.04 -1.74 3.55
N ARG A 143 16.12 -2.49 4.17
CA ARG A 143 15.46 -2.06 5.41
C ARG A 143 16.29 -2.41 6.64
N HIS A 144 16.11 -1.60 7.67
CA HIS A 144 16.60 -1.86 9.02
C HIS A 144 15.48 -2.42 9.87
N GLU A 145 15.84 -3.21 10.88
CA GLU A 145 14.87 -3.77 11.82
C GLU A 145 15.38 -3.58 13.25
N LEU A 146 14.54 -2.98 14.08
CA LEU A 146 14.66 -3.01 15.52
C LEU A 146 13.79 -4.15 16.04
N SER A 147 14.37 -5.06 16.79
CA SER A 147 13.65 -6.11 17.51
C SER A 147 13.92 -5.95 19.00
N LEU A 148 12.85 -5.86 19.79
CA LEU A 148 12.90 -5.80 21.24
C LEU A 148 12.27 -7.07 21.79
N PHE A 149 12.99 -7.79 22.65
CA PHE A 149 12.50 -8.98 23.30
C PHE A 149 12.43 -8.75 24.81
N LEU A 150 11.20 -8.76 25.33
CA LEU A 150 10.95 -8.70 26.77
C LEU A 150 11.15 -10.08 27.37
N ASP A 151 12.10 -10.20 28.28
CA ASP A 151 12.21 -11.31 29.23
C ASP A 151 11.85 -10.79 30.62
N ALA A 152 10.59 -10.98 30.98
CA ALA A 152 10.09 -10.53 32.28
C ALA A 152 10.29 -11.56 33.38
N GLY A 153 10.87 -12.72 33.06
CA GLY A 153 10.89 -13.87 33.96
C GLY A 153 9.48 -14.36 34.28
N ASN A 154 9.40 -15.41 35.06
CA ASN A 154 8.15 -16.00 35.52
C ASN A 154 8.06 -15.98 37.05
N ASP A 155 7.00 -15.44 37.60
CA ASP A 155 6.59 -15.78 38.94
C ASP A 155 5.88 -17.15 38.89
N CYS A 156 6.62 -18.20 39.20
CA CYS A 156 6.12 -19.57 39.18
C CYS A 156 5.10 -19.82 40.31
N THR A 157 4.92 -18.89 41.25
CA THR A 157 3.96 -18.99 42.34
C THR A 157 2.65 -18.28 42.04
N ASP A 158 2.64 -17.30 41.12
CA ASP A 158 1.44 -16.56 40.74
C ASP A 158 1.44 -16.32 39.20
N THR A 159 0.82 -17.24 38.48
CA THR A 159 0.67 -17.17 37.01
C THR A 159 -0.33 -16.13 36.54
N THR A 160 -1.02 -15.43 37.43
CA THR A 160 -1.99 -14.39 37.07
C THR A 160 -1.37 -13.02 37.00
N ARG A 161 -0.16 -12.83 37.52
CA ARG A 161 0.58 -11.58 37.49
C ARG A 161 1.61 -11.60 36.35
N HIS A 162 1.54 -10.62 35.51
CA HIS A 162 2.47 -10.48 34.39
C HIS A 162 3.03 -9.06 34.36
N THR A 163 4.35 -8.96 34.19
CA THR A 163 4.99 -7.70 33.79
C THR A 163 4.39 -7.21 32.49
N SER A 164 4.14 -5.93 32.39
CA SER A 164 3.75 -5.27 31.14
C SER A 164 4.55 -4.00 30.93
N ILE A 165 4.93 -3.76 29.70
CA ILE A 165 5.62 -2.54 29.31
C ILE A 165 4.90 -1.88 28.15
N VAL A 166 4.90 -0.56 28.12
CA VAL A 166 4.44 0.23 26.98
C VAL A 166 5.67 0.94 26.41
N ILE A 167 5.98 0.64 25.16
CA ILE A 167 6.99 1.37 24.39
C ILE A 167 6.30 2.58 23.79
N SER A 168 6.79 3.77 24.14
CA SER A 168 6.19 5.01 23.64
C SER A 168 6.55 5.29 22.18
N ALA A 169 5.59 5.75 21.39
CA ALA A 169 5.78 6.28 20.05
C ALA A 169 6.73 7.48 19.98
N ALA A 170 7.01 8.14 21.11
CA ALA A 170 8.00 9.19 21.24
C ALA A 170 9.44 8.68 21.32
N SER A 171 9.66 7.36 21.50
CA SER A 171 10.99 6.76 21.37
C SER A 171 11.56 7.07 20.00
N HIS A 172 12.89 7.28 19.92
CA HIS A 172 13.50 7.73 18.66
C HIS A 172 14.93 7.25 18.47
N PHE A 173 15.32 7.17 17.22
CA PHE A 173 16.71 7.04 16.80
C PHE A 173 17.29 8.42 16.55
N THR A 174 18.56 8.62 16.91
CA THR A 174 19.40 9.72 16.46
C THR A 174 20.52 9.14 15.63
N ILE A 175 20.48 9.36 14.30
CA ILE A 175 21.39 8.75 13.34
C ILE A 175 22.25 9.81 12.69
N PRO A 176 23.54 9.91 13.04
CA PRO A 176 24.50 10.71 12.31
C PRO A 176 24.75 10.11 10.92
N TYR A 177 24.73 10.91 9.87
CA TYR A 177 24.97 10.47 8.51
C TYR A 177 25.81 11.46 7.71
N ALA A 178 26.43 10.97 6.67
CA ALA A 178 27.03 11.79 5.61
C ALA A 178 26.36 11.43 4.29
N GLU A 179 26.08 12.45 3.49
CA GLU A 179 25.59 12.18 2.13
C GLU A 179 26.73 11.67 1.24
N GLN A 180 26.42 10.65 0.46
CA GLN A 180 27.30 10.06 -0.53
C GLN A 180 26.58 9.80 -1.84
N THR A 181 27.32 9.51 -2.89
CA THR A 181 26.71 9.06 -4.14
C THR A 181 26.09 7.68 -3.94
N PRO A 182 24.86 7.45 -4.47
CA PRO A 182 24.21 6.16 -4.32
C PRO A 182 24.98 5.06 -5.05
N THR A 183 24.92 3.84 -4.53
CA THR A 183 25.48 2.66 -5.20
C THR A 183 24.64 2.33 -6.44
N LEU A 184 25.30 2.31 -7.61
CA LEU A 184 24.67 2.06 -8.90
C LEU A 184 24.82 0.58 -9.27
N ASP A 185 23.78 -0.21 -9.01
CA ASP A 185 23.77 -1.64 -9.29
C ASP A 185 22.38 -2.07 -9.79
N LEU A 186 22.27 -2.43 -11.05
CA LEU A 186 21.00 -2.86 -11.66
C LEU A 186 20.44 -4.14 -11.03
N THR A 187 21.31 -4.97 -10.43
CA THR A 187 20.85 -6.22 -9.76
C THR A 187 20.18 -5.95 -8.41
N ASN A 188 20.32 -4.72 -7.88
CA ASN A 188 19.71 -4.31 -6.62
C ASN A 188 18.40 -3.51 -6.82
N LEU A 189 17.91 -3.37 -8.06
CA LEU A 189 16.64 -2.69 -8.30
C LEU A 189 15.55 -3.25 -7.39
N PRO A 190 14.67 -2.41 -6.84
CA PRO A 190 14.42 -1.01 -7.21
C PRO A 190 15.39 0.04 -6.64
N ARG A 191 16.34 -0.34 -5.76
CA ARG A 191 17.34 0.60 -5.22
C ARG A 191 18.39 0.98 -6.28
N PRO A 192 18.87 2.23 -6.30
CA PRO A 192 18.58 3.36 -5.41
C PRO A 192 17.36 4.20 -5.83
N ILE A 193 16.62 3.80 -6.88
CA ILE A 193 15.48 4.57 -7.40
C ILE A 193 14.31 4.60 -6.41
N PHE A 194 14.11 3.49 -5.68
CA PHE A 194 13.10 3.38 -4.64
C PHE A 194 13.63 2.56 -3.46
N GLN A 195 13.37 3.03 -2.23
CA GLN A 195 13.63 2.32 -0.98
C GLN A 195 12.32 2.07 -0.26
N ARG A 196 12.02 0.80 0.01
CA ARG A 196 10.82 0.38 0.72
C ARG A 196 10.80 0.89 2.16
N ASP A 197 9.62 1.25 2.66
CA ASP A 197 9.40 1.78 4.01
C ASP A 197 10.34 2.95 4.35
N SER A 198 10.72 3.74 3.34
CA SER A 198 11.61 4.89 3.55
C SER A 198 10.91 5.97 4.35
N ILE A 199 11.53 6.37 5.46
CA ILE A 199 11.07 7.49 6.28
C ILE A 199 11.21 8.83 5.54
N PHE A 200 12.07 8.88 4.54
CA PHE A 200 12.29 10.02 3.66
C PHE A 200 11.93 9.61 2.22
N PRO A 201 10.62 9.49 1.91
CA PRO A 201 10.21 9.04 0.59
C PRO A 201 10.68 10.03 -0.48
N VAL A 202 11.37 9.51 -1.48
CA VAL A 202 11.79 10.29 -2.63
C VAL A 202 10.85 10.00 -3.77
N ASN A 203 10.33 11.05 -4.40
CA ASN A 203 9.53 10.93 -5.60
C ASN A 203 10.37 10.41 -6.76
N SER A 204 9.76 9.63 -7.63
CA SER A 204 10.40 9.15 -8.84
C SER A 204 9.64 9.67 -10.06
N THR A 205 10.39 10.18 -11.03
CA THR A 205 9.81 10.78 -12.24
C THR A 205 10.24 9.98 -13.46
N ILE A 206 9.27 9.39 -14.15
CA ILE A 206 9.46 8.79 -15.47
C ILE A 206 9.41 9.92 -16.50
N VAL A 207 10.49 10.09 -17.23
CA VAL A 207 10.66 11.14 -18.24
C VAL A 207 10.65 10.51 -19.63
N VAL A 208 9.67 10.90 -20.44
CA VAL A 208 9.55 10.47 -21.84
C VAL A 208 9.89 11.62 -22.79
N PRO A 209 10.16 11.37 -24.08
CA PRO A 209 10.31 12.44 -25.07
C PRO A 209 9.11 13.39 -25.10
N ASP A 210 9.29 14.60 -25.60
CA ASP A 210 8.20 15.59 -25.72
C ASP A 210 7.03 15.14 -26.60
N SER A 211 7.32 14.28 -27.56
CA SER A 211 6.35 13.62 -28.45
C SER A 211 6.69 12.15 -28.57
N PRO A 212 6.39 11.34 -27.54
CA PRO A 212 6.77 9.94 -27.53
C PRO A 212 6.01 9.15 -28.62
N THR A 213 6.65 8.15 -29.21
CA THR A 213 5.94 7.16 -30.03
C THR A 213 5.04 6.29 -29.15
N ALA A 214 4.09 5.57 -29.74
CA ALA A 214 3.27 4.62 -29.01
C ALA A 214 4.13 3.54 -28.32
N GLN A 215 5.25 3.15 -28.96
CA GLN A 215 6.22 2.20 -28.43
C GLN A 215 7.02 2.77 -27.24
N GLU A 216 7.43 4.04 -27.31
CA GLU A 216 8.08 4.71 -26.16
C GLU A 216 7.11 4.86 -24.98
N MET A 217 5.84 5.17 -25.25
CA MET A 217 4.79 5.22 -24.20
C MET A 217 4.50 3.80 -23.66
N GLN A 218 4.46 2.78 -24.52
CA GLN A 218 4.34 1.38 -24.08
C GLN A 218 5.49 0.99 -23.15
N ALA A 219 6.72 1.36 -23.51
CA ALA A 219 7.87 1.12 -22.64
C ALA A 219 7.75 1.85 -21.31
N ALA A 220 7.29 3.10 -21.29
CA ALA A 220 7.11 3.87 -20.07
C ALA A 220 6.06 3.24 -19.13
N LEU A 221 4.92 2.79 -19.65
CA LEU A 221 3.91 2.09 -18.85
C LEU A 221 4.36 0.69 -18.41
N THR A 222 5.18 0.00 -19.21
CA THR A 222 5.83 -1.25 -18.81
C THR A 222 6.81 -1.02 -17.65
N VAL A 223 7.60 0.06 -17.70
CA VAL A 223 8.49 0.49 -16.61
C VAL A 223 7.70 0.79 -15.35
N ALA A 224 6.60 1.55 -15.46
CA ALA A 224 5.72 1.83 -14.32
C ALA A 224 5.17 0.54 -13.69
N SER A 225 4.69 -0.41 -14.53
CA SER A 225 4.22 -1.72 -14.06
C SER A 225 5.33 -2.52 -13.36
N SER A 226 6.56 -2.47 -13.89
CA SER A 226 7.72 -3.16 -13.31
C SER A 226 8.05 -2.63 -11.91
N PHE A 227 8.08 -1.31 -11.76
CA PHE A 227 8.26 -0.69 -10.44
C PHE A 227 7.08 -0.94 -9.51
N GLY A 228 5.85 -1.05 -10.04
CA GLY A 228 4.68 -1.45 -9.26
C GLY A 228 4.86 -2.81 -8.60
N ARG A 229 5.41 -3.78 -9.31
CA ARG A 229 5.74 -5.10 -8.76
C ARG A 229 6.90 -5.02 -7.75
N MET A 230 8.00 -4.37 -8.12
CA MET A 230 9.19 -4.28 -7.26
C MET A 230 8.94 -3.50 -5.97
N SER A 231 8.11 -2.45 -6.01
CA SER A 231 7.82 -1.60 -4.85
C SER A 231 6.56 -2.02 -4.07
N GLY A 232 5.78 -3.00 -4.56
CA GLY A 232 4.45 -3.27 -4.01
C GLY A 232 3.46 -2.13 -4.23
N ALA A 233 3.72 -1.25 -5.24
CA ALA A 233 3.02 0.00 -5.55
C ALA A 233 3.13 1.08 -4.44
N GLU A 234 4.10 0.97 -3.55
CA GLU A 234 4.41 2.00 -2.54
C GLU A 234 5.19 3.19 -3.14
N MET A 235 5.76 3.01 -4.34
CA MET A 235 6.52 4.04 -5.02
C MET A 235 5.61 5.14 -5.56
N ASN A 236 5.93 6.39 -5.26
CA ASN A 236 5.24 7.53 -5.85
C ASN A 236 5.89 7.87 -7.20
N VAL A 237 5.17 7.61 -8.30
CA VAL A 237 5.64 7.81 -9.68
C VAL A 237 4.85 8.90 -10.36
N THR A 238 5.56 9.81 -11.03
CA THR A 238 4.99 10.78 -11.96
C THR A 238 5.56 10.55 -13.35
N LEU A 239 4.72 10.53 -14.39
CA LEU A 239 5.15 10.43 -15.79
C LEU A 239 4.94 11.76 -16.49
N ILE A 240 6.02 12.33 -17.03
CA ILE A 240 6.01 13.63 -17.71
C ILE A 240 6.83 13.61 -19.00
N PRO A 241 6.50 14.46 -19.98
CA PRO A 241 7.41 14.74 -21.10
C PRO A 241 8.61 15.58 -20.64
N MET A 242 9.70 15.49 -21.39
CA MET A 242 10.99 16.09 -21.08
C MET A 242 10.93 17.61 -20.88
N ASN A 243 10.06 18.30 -21.65
CA ASN A 243 9.85 19.75 -21.55
C ASN A 243 9.14 20.21 -20.26
N GLN A 244 8.53 19.26 -19.51
CA GLN A 244 7.92 19.53 -18.19
C GLN A 244 8.86 19.19 -17.02
N LEU A 245 10.07 18.70 -17.29
CA LEU A 245 11.06 18.42 -16.26
C LEU A 245 11.69 19.73 -15.74
N THR A 246 11.12 20.28 -14.67
CA THR A 246 11.58 21.52 -14.05
C THR A 246 12.93 21.35 -13.34
N PRO A 247 13.65 22.43 -13.04
CA PRO A 247 14.88 22.38 -12.25
C PRO A 247 14.70 21.70 -10.88
N GLU A 248 13.57 21.94 -10.20
CA GLU A 248 13.22 21.36 -8.91
C GLU A 248 13.08 19.83 -9.04
N LEU A 249 12.31 19.35 -10.03
CA LEU A 249 12.15 17.92 -10.28
C LEU A 249 13.49 17.22 -10.61
N ARG A 250 14.43 17.93 -11.29
CA ARG A 250 15.76 17.39 -11.58
C ARG A 250 16.60 17.14 -10.33
N THR A 251 16.43 17.99 -9.32
CA THR A 251 17.22 17.95 -8.07
C THR A 251 16.56 17.12 -6.99
N GLU A 252 15.23 17.07 -6.94
CA GLU A 252 14.50 16.43 -5.85
C GLU A 252 14.05 15.01 -6.14
N SER A 253 13.92 14.62 -7.43
CA SER A 253 13.41 13.30 -7.83
C SER A 253 14.52 12.34 -8.25
N GLN A 254 14.25 11.04 -8.09
CA GLN A 254 14.93 10.01 -8.86
C GLN A 254 14.36 10.02 -10.29
N LEU A 255 15.22 10.04 -11.29
CA LEU A 255 14.78 10.20 -12.67
C LEU A 255 14.92 8.89 -13.45
N ILE A 256 13.86 8.52 -14.17
CA ILE A 256 13.82 7.34 -15.04
C ILE A 256 13.54 7.82 -16.47
N PHE A 257 14.56 7.85 -17.31
CA PHE A 257 14.42 8.25 -18.71
C PHE A 257 14.02 7.04 -19.56
N VAL A 258 12.92 7.16 -20.30
CA VAL A 258 12.42 6.08 -21.18
C VAL A 258 12.26 6.61 -22.59
N GLY A 259 12.99 6.03 -23.54
CA GLY A 259 12.91 6.43 -24.95
C GLY A 259 14.11 6.06 -25.79
N LYS A 260 14.06 6.45 -27.06
CA LYS A 260 15.19 6.28 -28.00
C LYS A 260 16.31 7.25 -27.68
N SER A 261 17.53 6.82 -27.95
CA SER A 261 18.73 7.66 -27.84
C SER A 261 18.60 8.99 -28.63
N SER A 262 17.94 8.97 -29.77
CA SER A 262 17.73 10.15 -30.63
C SER A 262 16.69 11.15 -30.07
N THR A 263 15.80 10.71 -29.15
CA THR A 263 14.73 11.52 -28.59
C THR A 263 15.05 12.01 -27.16
N LEU A 264 16.02 11.40 -26.49
CA LEU A 264 16.43 11.75 -25.13
C LEU A 264 17.57 12.78 -25.11
N SER A 265 17.36 13.94 -25.73
CA SER A 265 18.39 14.98 -25.93
C SER A 265 18.98 15.51 -24.60
N LEU A 266 18.22 15.49 -23.50
CA LEU A 266 18.67 15.96 -22.17
C LEU A 266 19.80 15.09 -21.60
N LEU A 267 19.96 13.86 -22.07
CA LEU A 267 21.04 12.97 -21.66
C LEU A 267 22.36 13.23 -22.40
N GLN A 268 22.37 14.16 -23.34
CA GLN A 268 23.58 14.51 -24.05
C GLN A 268 24.60 15.17 -23.12
N GLY A 269 25.80 14.63 -23.06
CA GLY A 269 26.87 15.09 -22.15
C GLY A 269 26.77 14.53 -20.73
N VAL A 270 25.73 13.75 -20.39
CA VAL A 270 25.68 13.01 -19.12
C VAL A 270 26.66 11.85 -19.15
N ALA A 271 27.37 11.65 -18.05
CA ALA A 271 28.34 10.55 -17.89
C ALA A 271 27.64 9.20 -17.71
N LEU A 272 27.09 8.66 -18.81
CA LEU A 272 26.44 7.36 -18.85
C LEU A 272 27.46 6.24 -19.14
N PRO A 273 27.28 5.01 -18.62
CA PRO A 273 28.08 3.84 -18.99
C PRO A 273 28.08 3.58 -20.52
N SER A 274 26.91 3.71 -21.15
CA SER A 274 26.78 3.76 -22.61
C SER A 274 26.46 5.20 -23.04
N PRO A 275 27.46 6.04 -23.31
CA PRO A 275 27.25 7.46 -23.58
C PRO A 275 26.50 7.70 -24.89
N LEU A 276 25.80 8.84 -24.96
CA LEU A 276 25.18 9.31 -26.18
C LEU A 276 26.24 9.91 -27.11
N GLN A 277 26.54 9.23 -28.23
CA GLN A 277 27.42 9.70 -29.28
C GLN A 277 26.65 9.80 -30.60
N SER A 278 26.63 10.98 -31.20
CA SER A 278 25.88 11.21 -32.44
C SER A 278 24.41 10.73 -32.37
N ASN A 279 23.74 11.03 -31.25
CA ASN A 279 22.35 10.62 -30.95
C ASN A 279 22.12 9.09 -30.89
N LYS A 280 23.17 8.32 -30.62
CA LYS A 280 23.08 6.86 -30.40
C LYS A 280 23.76 6.49 -29.09
N PHE A 281 23.20 5.51 -28.38
CA PHE A 281 23.95 4.85 -27.32
C PHE A 281 25.10 4.06 -27.93
N ALA A 282 26.30 4.26 -27.38
CA ALA A 282 27.53 3.70 -27.87
C ALA A 282 28.20 2.82 -26.83
N ALA A 283 27.71 1.59 -26.69
CA ALA A 283 28.36 0.56 -25.90
C ALA A 283 29.11 -0.44 -26.77
N SER A 284 30.18 -0.99 -26.25
CA SER A 284 30.96 -2.01 -26.99
C SER A 284 30.08 -3.25 -27.22
N GLY A 285 30.00 -3.73 -28.44
CA GLY A 285 29.23 -4.91 -28.85
C GLY A 285 27.72 -4.67 -29.05
N MET A 286 27.22 -3.48 -28.80
CA MET A 286 25.81 -3.15 -28.96
C MET A 286 25.37 -3.23 -30.41
N GLN A 287 24.26 -3.93 -30.69
CA GLN A 287 23.60 -3.97 -32.00
C GLN A 287 22.51 -2.89 -32.09
N THR A 288 22.01 -2.64 -33.32
CA THR A 288 21.05 -1.55 -33.58
C THR A 288 19.75 -1.68 -32.76
N ASP A 289 19.23 -2.89 -32.64
CA ASP A 289 17.95 -3.18 -31.94
C ASP A 289 18.14 -3.68 -30.53
N ASP A 290 19.33 -3.52 -29.95
CA ASP A 290 19.53 -3.86 -28.54
C ASP A 290 18.89 -2.82 -27.61
N GLY A 291 18.33 -3.31 -26.51
CA GLY A 291 17.88 -2.49 -25.41
C GLY A 291 19.04 -2.15 -24.46
N VAL A 292 18.96 -1.01 -23.83
CA VAL A 292 19.95 -0.51 -22.87
C VAL A 292 19.25 -0.23 -21.54
N LEU A 293 19.71 -0.91 -20.49
CA LEU A 293 19.43 -0.53 -19.10
C LEU A 293 20.72 -0.01 -18.50
N GLN A 294 20.71 1.22 -18.01
CA GLN A 294 21.91 1.80 -17.40
C GLN A 294 21.56 2.79 -16.31
N MET A 295 22.43 2.84 -15.30
CA MET A 295 22.35 3.80 -14.20
C MET A 295 23.56 4.71 -14.19
N ALA A 296 23.33 5.96 -13.82
CA ALA A 296 24.38 6.93 -13.55
C ALA A 296 23.99 7.82 -12.36
N VAL A 297 24.99 8.48 -11.78
CA VAL A 297 24.72 9.54 -10.81
C VAL A 297 24.05 10.71 -11.53
N SER A 298 23.02 11.28 -10.93
CA SER A 298 22.34 12.44 -11.50
C SER A 298 23.30 13.63 -11.62
N PRO A 299 23.43 14.25 -12.80
CA PRO A 299 24.28 15.44 -12.95
C PRO A 299 23.71 16.68 -12.25
N TRP A 300 22.45 16.64 -11.82
CA TRP A 300 21.76 17.75 -11.14
C TRP A 300 21.79 17.63 -9.61
N ASN A 301 21.96 16.39 -9.10
CA ASN A 301 22.07 16.11 -7.67
C ASN A 301 22.86 14.81 -7.46
N THR A 302 24.08 14.91 -6.94
CA THR A 302 24.97 13.75 -6.75
C THR A 302 24.48 12.74 -5.74
N GLY A 303 23.51 13.08 -4.87
CA GLY A 303 22.83 12.17 -3.97
C GLY A 303 21.68 11.39 -4.64
N ARG A 304 21.46 11.59 -5.95
CA ARG A 304 20.39 10.92 -6.74
C ARG A 304 20.98 10.09 -7.87
N ALA A 305 20.19 9.11 -8.30
CA ALA A 305 20.50 8.32 -9.46
C ALA A 305 19.56 8.65 -10.63
N ILE A 306 20.06 8.43 -11.84
CA ILE A 306 19.23 8.34 -13.05
C ILE A 306 19.26 6.88 -13.54
N LEU A 307 18.09 6.38 -13.93
CA LEU A 307 17.92 5.13 -14.65
C LEU A 307 17.54 5.45 -16.10
N VAL A 308 18.23 4.88 -17.07
CA VAL A 308 17.88 4.99 -18.49
C VAL A 308 17.43 3.64 -19.00
N VAL A 309 16.19 3.61 -19.48
CA VAL A 309 15.55 2.47 -20.14
C VAL A 309 15.40 2.84 -21.63
N GLY A 310 16.32 2.43 -22.44
CA GLY A 310 16.42 2.96 -23.80
C GLY A 310 16.88 1.97 -24.84
N GLY A 311 17.09 2.50 -26.05
CA GLY A 311 17.61 1.79 -27.21
C GLY A 311 17.84 2.76 -28.32
N ASN A 312 18.43 2.28 -29.42
CA ASN A 312 18.61 3.10 -30.63
C ASN A 312 17.37 3.05 -31.54
N THR A 313 16.46 2.11 -31.29
CA THR A 313 15.21 1.89 -32.04
C THR A 313 14.05 1.67 -31.02
N ASP A 314 12.80 1.75 -31.52
CA ASP A 314 11.62 1.42 -30.73
C ASP A 314 11.67 -0.04 -30.22
N ALA A 315 12.18 -0.98 -31.02
CA ALA A 315 12.35 -2.38 -30.59
C ALA A 315 13.34 -2.49 -29.43
N GLY A 316 14.45 -1.75 -29.46
CA GLY A 316 15.40 -1.70 -28.34
C GLY A 316 14.81 -1.15 -27.08
N VAL A 317 14.03 -0.06 -27.15
CA VAL A 317 13.36 0.55 -25.99
C VAL A 317 12.38 -0.44 -25.35
N ILE A 318 11.57 -1.14 -26.15
CA ILE A 318 10.64 -2.16 -25.65
C ILE A 318 11.38 -3.31 -24.97
N LYS A 319 12.46 -3.83 -25.57
CA LYS A 319 13.28 -4.89 -24.97
C LYS A 319 13.85 -4.47 -23.60
N ALA A 320 14.37 -3.24 -23.50
CA ALA A 320 14.86 -2.72 -22.24
C ALA A 320 13.77 -2.64 -21.17
N ALA A 321 12.59 -2.12 -21.51
CA ALA A 321 11.46 -2.03 -20.58
C ALA A 321 10.97 -3.41 -20.14
N GLN A 322 10.90 -4.39 -21.06
CA GLN A 322 10.53 -5.76 -20.74
C GLN A 322 11.59 -6.45 -19.84
N ALA A 323 12.87 -6.24 -20.13
CA ALA A 323 13.94 -6.80 -19.30
C ALA A 323 13.92 -6.24 -17.88
N LEU A 324 13.56 -4.96 -17.70
CA LEU A 324 13.39 -4.36 -16.38
C LEU A 324 12.31 -5.07 -15.55
N SER A 325 11.29 -5.64 -16.20
CA SER A 325 10.26 -6.41 -15.49
C SER A 325 10.74 -7.79 -15.01
N ASN A 326 11.94 -8.22 -15.40
CA ASN A 326 12.57 -9.43 -14.87
C ASN A 326 13.43 -9.06 -13.65
N GLU A 327 13.09 -9.58 -12.47
CA GLU A 327 13.84 -9.33 -11.24
C GLU A 327 15.30 -9.82 -11.26
N ASN A 328 15.66 -10.69 -12.20
CA ASN A 328 17.00 -11.25 -12.32
C ASN A 328 17.79 -10.59 -13.49
N ILE A 329 17.98 -9.27 -13.40
CA ILE A 329 18.81 -8.56 -14.39
C ILE A 329 20.25 -9.06 -14.23
N GLN A 330 20.83 -9.53 -15.35
CA GLN A 330 22.23 -9.95 -15.41
C GLN A 330 23.06 -8.83 -15.99
N THR A 331 24.14 -8.48 -15.33
CA THR A 331 25.13 -7.53 -15.81
C THR A 331 26.44 -8.25 -16.10
N VAL A 332 27.15 -7.85 -17.14
CA VAL A 332 28.45 -8.41 -17.48
C VAL A 332 29.48 -7.28 -17.44
N GLY A 333 30.37 -7.32 -16.45
CA GLY A 333 31.35 -6.26 -16.22
C GLY A 333 30.81 -5.19 -15.28
N ASP A 334 30.42 -4.03 -15.79
CA ASP A 334 29.90 -2.93 -15.00
C ASP A 334 28.50 -3.22 -14.49
N ARG A 335 28.29 -3.18 -13.17
CA ARG A 335 26.98 -3.49 -12.55
C ARG A 335 25.87 -2.50 -12.87
N ASN A 336 26.21 -1.35 -13.42
CA ASN A 336 25.31 -0.28 -13.79
C ASN A 336 24.95 -0.24 -15.29
N LEU A 337 25.31 -1.28 -16.05
CA LEU A 337 24.99 -1.42 -17.49
C LEU A 337 24.56 -2.84 -17.81
N ALA A 338 23.42 -2.97 -18.53
CA ALA A 338 22.98 -4.20 -19.17
C ALA A 338 22.56 -3.93 -20.62
N LEU A 339 23.08 -4.72 -21.55
CA LEU A 339 22.67 -4.72 -22.96
C LEU A 339 21.73 -5.88 -23.20
N ILE A 340 20.54 -5.59 -23.74
CA ILE A 340 19.46 -6.55 -23.92
C ILE A 340 19.34 -6.89 -25.40
N ALA A 341 20.00 -7.96 -25.82
CA ALA A 341 19.97 -8.41 -27.19
C ALA A 341 18.61 -9.01 -27.59
N ASN A 342 18.02 -9.80 -26.74
CA ASN A 342 16.72 -10.42 -26.98
C ASN A 342 15.94 -10.62 -25.68
N VAL A 343 14.63 -10.47 -25.78
CA VAL A 343 13.68 -10.88 -24.74
C VAL A 343 12.86 -12.00 -25.37
N ALA A 344 12.94 -13.21 -24.78
CA ALA A 344 12.08 -14.30 -25.23
C ALA A 344 10.63 -13.83 -25.07
N PRO A 345 9.76 -14.00 -26.09
CA PRO A 345 8.36 -13.74 -25.91
C PRO A 345 7.89 -14.55 -24.69
N PRO A 346 7.03 -14.00 -23.85
CA PRO A 346 6.40 -14.82 -22.81
C PRO A 346 5.92 -16.07 -23.53
N ILE A 347 6.32 -17.25 -23.02
CA ILE A 347 5.88 -18.52 -23.60
C ILE A 347 4.38 -18.39 -23.65
N SER A 348 3.84 -18.08 -24.82
CA SER A 348 2.41 -18.19 -25.07
C SER A 348 2.17 -19.65 -24.83
N GLY A 349 1.67 -19.97 -23.65
CA GLY A 349 1.30 -21.33 -23.33
C GLY A 349 0.51 -21.85 -24.52
N PRO A 350 0.60 -23.13 -24.88
CA PRO A 350 -0.17 -23.66 -25.98
C PRO A 350 -1.57 -23.10 -25.86
N LYS A 351 -2.21 -22.68 -26.97
CA LYS A 351 -3.62 -22.27 -27.00
C LYS A 351 -4.31 -23.17 -26.03
N VAL A 352 -4.67 -22.66 -24.86
CA VAL A 352 -5.23 -23.45 -23.79
C VAL A 352 -6.54 -23.94 -24.38
N GLU A 353 -6.54 -25.14 -24.93
CA GLU A 353 -7.72 -26.00 -24.81
C GLU A 353 -8.11 -25.82 -23.36
N THR A 354 -9.35 -25.49 -23.08
CA THR A 354 -9.90 -25.15 -21.80
C THR A 354 -9.48 -26.18 -20.73
N ILE A 355 -8.19 -26.15 -20.37
CA ILE A 355 -7.68 -26.88 -19.23
C ILE A 355 -8.29 -26.13 -18.07
N LEU A 356 -9.29 -26.75 -17.44
CA LEU A 356 -9.87 -26.27 -16.21
C LEU A 356 -8.70 -25.83 -15.31
N PRO A 357 -8.72 -24.63 -14.76
CA PRO A 357 -7.66 -24.17 -13.87
C PRO A 357 -7.39 -25.23 -12.84
N GLN A 358 -6.12 -25.50 -12.55
CA GLN A 358 -5.75 -26.54 -11.60
C GLN A 358 -6.55 -26.38 -10.31
N GLN A 359 -7.39 -27.35 -10.02
CA GLN A 359 -8.38 -27.29 -8.93
C GLN A 359 -7.74 -27.39 -7.55
N SER A 360 -6.53 -27.93 -7.48
CA SER A 360 -5.77 -28.08 -6.23
C SER A 360 -4.41 -27.44 -6.40
N ARG A 361 -4.00 -26.62 -5.44
CA ARG A 361 -2.68 -25.96 -5.40
C ARG A 361 -2.05 -26.20 -4.05
N THR A 362 -0.78 -26.57 -4.04
CA THR A 362 0.00 -26.57 -2.82
C THR A 362 0.38 -25.15 -2.41
N PHE A 363 0.76 -24.95 -1.16
CA PHE A 363 1.31 -23.65 -0.73
C PHE A 363 2.62 -23.35 -1.47
N ALA A 364 3.38 -24.38 -1.84
CA ALA A 364 4.53 -24.24 -2.73
C ALA A 364 4.14 -23.66 -4.11
N ASP A 365 3.05 -24.14 -4.72
CA ASP A 365 2.52 -23.63 -5.99
C ASP A 365 2.03 -22.17 -5.87
N LEU A 366 1.67 -21.74 -4.68
CA LEU A 366 1.31 -20.35 -4.36
C LEU A 366 2.52 -19.48 -4.00
N GLY A 367 3.74 -20.04 -4.04
CA GLY A 367 4.99 -19.33 -3.77
C GLY A 367 5.39 -19.25 -2.29
N TYR A 368 4.77 -20.06 -1.43
CA TYR A 368 5.10 -20.10 0.00
C TYR A 368 6.05 -21.26 0.31
N ASN A 369 7.10 -20.93 1.05
CA ASN A 369 7.98 -21.90 1.70
C ASN A 369 7.40 -22.33 3.06
N ILE A 370 8.18 -23.06 3.87
CA ILE A 370 7.81 -23.39 5.25
C ILE A 370 7.55 -22.06 6.02
N ILE A 371 6.37 -21.95 6.62
CA ILE A 371 5.98 -20.82 7.47
C ILE A 371 6.12 -21.29 8.91
N THR A 372 7.13 -20.80 9.62
CA THR A 372 7.36 -21.16 11.02
C THR A 372 7.06 -19.98 11.93
N MET A 373 6.25 -20.22 12.94
CA MET A 373 5.97 -19.35 14.06
C MET A 373 6.62 -19.94 15.31
N SER A 374 7.38 -19.16 16.04
CA SER A 374 8.10 -19.61 17.23
C SER A 374 7.92 -18.65 18.39
N GLY A 375 8.07 -19.16 19.61
CA GLY A 375 7.90 -18.40 20.84
C GLY A 375 6.63 -18.79 21.61
N VAL A 376 6.27 -17.97 22.58
CA VAL A 376 5.09 -18.16 23.45
C VAL A 376 4.02 -17.14 23.13
N GLY A 377 2.76 -17.57 23.27
CA GLY A 377 1.60 -16.73 23.02
C GLY A 377 1.14 -16.76 21.57
N ARG A 378 0.46 -15.69 21.18
CA ARG A 378 -0.23 -15.62 19.89
C ARG A 378 0.67 -15.07 18.79
N SER A 379 0.68 -15.77 17.66
CA SER A 379 1.36 -15.36 16.43
C SER A 379 0.45 -15.55 15.22
N ASP A 380 0.56 -14.66 14.24
CA ASP A 380 -0.25 -14.68 13.02
C ASP A 380 0.62 -14.99 11.80
N ALA A 381 0.08 -15.79 10.89
CA ALA A 381 0.63 -16.01 9.55
C ALA A 381 -0.45 -15.85 8.48
N PHE A 382 -0.04 -15.44 7.28
CA PHE A 382 -0.97 -15.14 6.20
C PHE A 382 -0.57 -15.84 4.91
N VAL A 383 -1.54 -16.47 4.25
CA VAL A 383 -1.42 -17.02 2.90
C VAL A 383 -2.46 -16.38 2.01
N ARG A 384 -2.01 -15.73 0.94
CA ARG A 384 -2.88 -15.05 -0.02
C ARG A 384 -2.93 -15.81 -1.33
N PHE A 385 -4.11 -15.88 -1.92
CA PHE A 385 -4.32 -16.48 -3.23
C PHE A 385 -5.46 -15.77 -3.96
N SER A 386 -5.49 -15.93 -5.28
CA SER A 386 -6.57 -15.39 -6.11
C SER A 386 -7.32 -16.49 -6.81
N LEU A 387 -8.64 -16.32 -6.94
CA LEU A 387 -9.44 -17.18 -7.80
C LEU A 387 -9.16 -16.82 -9.26
N PRO A 388 -9.09 -17.84 -10.15
CA PRO A 388 -9.00 -17.57 -11.58
C PRO A 388 -10.23 -16.80 -12.03
N PRO A 389 -10.02 -15.85 -12.92
CA PRO A 389 -11.10 -15.03 -13.47
C PRO A 389 -12.11 -15.84 -14.25
N GLY A 390 -13.39 -15.52 -14.08
CA GLY A 390 -14.46 -16.23 -14.76
C GLY A 390 -14.85 -17.57 -14.13
N TYR A 391 -14.32 -17.85 -12.94
CA TYR A 391 -14.64 -19.04 -12.21
C TYR A 391 -15.13 -18.73 -10.80
N THR A 392 -16.02 -19.54 -10.28
CA THR A 392 -16.47 -19.56 -8.90
C THR A 392 -16.15 -20.88 -8.26
N ALA A 393 -15.83 -20.86 -6.97
CA ALA A 393 -15.58 -22.08 -6.22
C ALA A 393 -16.90 -22.82 -5.94
N THR A 394 -16.84 -24.15 -5.82
CA THR A 394 -17.97 -24.98 -5.45
C THR A 394 -17.95 -25.34 -3.96
N GLU A 395 -19.03 -25.97 -3.47
CA GLU A 395 -19.20 -26.39 -2.07
C GLU A 395 -18.13 -27.36 -1.53
N ASP A 396 -17.38 -28.02 -2.43
CA ASP A 396 -16.33 -28.98 -2.07
C ASP A 396 -14.95 -28.30 -1.87
N THR A 397 -14.94 -27.01 -1.54
CA THR A 397 -13.72 -26.26 -1.25
C THR A 397 -13.21 -26.58 0.15
N TYR A 398 -11.92 -26.95 0.27
CA TYR A 398 -11.28 -27.22 1.55
C TYR A 398 -9.77 -26.96 1.52
N LEU A 399 -9.19 -26.83 2.69
CA LEU A 399 -7.75 -26.79 2.93
C LEU A 399 -7.32 -28.08 3.64
N ASP A 400 -6.41 -28.83 3.04
CA ASP A 400 -5.64 -29.88 3.71
C ASP A 400 -4.36 -29.25 4.24
N LEU A 401 -4.40 -28.79 5.49
CA LEU A 401 -3.28 -28.13 6.15
C LEU A 401 -2.30 -29.18 6.64
N VAL A 402 -1.08 -29.18 6.12
CA VAL A 402 0.03 -30.01 6.58
C VAL A 402 0.90 -29.19 7.52
N PHE A 403 1.04 -29.67 8.75
CA PHE A 403 1.77 -28.95 9.79
C PHE A 403 2.48 -29.90 10.75
N ASN A 404 3.39 -29.35 11.51
CA ASN A 404 4.02 -29.97 12.67
C ASN A 404 4.34 -28.90 13.71
N HIS A 405 4.67 -29.33 14.91
CA HIS A 405 4.96 -28.42 16.02
C HIS A 405 5.84 -29.05 17.08
N SER A 406 6.33 -28.24 17.99
CA SER A 406 7.11 -28.69 19.15
C SER A 406 6.31 -29.64 20.05
N GLY A 407 6.93 -30.73 20.48
CA GLY A 407 6.39 -31.63 21.50
C GLY A 407 6.43 -31.10 22.94
N LEU A 408 7.01 -29.90 23.14
CA LEU A 408 7.20 -29.27 24.44
C LEU A 408 6.05 -28.31 24.82
N LEU A 409 4.95 -28.36 24.08
CA LEU A 409 3.79 -27.49 24.29
C LEU A 409 2.83 -28.05 25.33
N ASP A 410 2.15 -27.16 26.04
CA ASP A 410 0.96 -27.47 26.82
C ASP A 410 -0.24 -27.63 25.85
N PHE A 411 -0.57 -28.86 25.53
CA PHE A 411 -1.64 -29.18 24.58
C PHE A 411 -3.05 -28.84 25.07
N THR A 412 -3.22 -28.53 26.33
CA THR A 412 -4.51 -28.04 26.87
C THR A 412 -4.75 -26.55 26.54
N ARG A 413 -3.67 -25.83 26.18
CA ARG A 413 -3.67 -24.39 25.96
C ARG A 413 -3.13 -23.98 24.62
N SER A 414 -2.51 -24.91 23.88
CA SER A 414 -1.92 -24.62 22.57
C SER A 414 -2.82 -25.08 21.43
N GLY A 415 -3.01 -24.22 20.45
CA GLY A 415 -3.87 -24.49 19.32
C GLY A 415 -3.68 -23.48 18.20
N PHE A 416 -4.40 -23.66 17.12
CA PHE A 416 -4.47 -22.68 16.06
C PHE A 416 -5.90 -22.49 15.56
N THR A 417 -6.14 -21.30 15.02
CA THR A 417 -7.42 -20.89 14.45
C THR A 417 -7.18 -20.40 13.03
N VAL A 418 -8.05 -20.77 12.12
CA VAL A 418 -7.94 -20.39 10.70
C VAL A 418 -9.12 -19.52 10.30
N PHE A 419 -8.79 -18.41 9.67
CA PHE A 419 -9.77 -17.49 9.12
C PHE A 419 -9.62 -17.39 7.60
N MET A 420 -10.73 -17.27 6.91
CA MET A 420 -10.79 -16.95 5.48
C MET A 420 -11.44 -15.57 5.33
N ASN A 421 -10.69 -14.59 4.80
CA ASN A 421 -11.16 -13.22 4.65
C ASN A 421 -11.79 -12.64 5.94
N GLY A 422 -11.17 -12.93 7.10
CA GLY A 422 -11.64 -12.53 8.42
C GLY A 422 -12.77 -13.38 9.02
N ASN A 423 -13.35 -14.34 8.27
CA ASN A 423 -14.36 -15.26 8.77
C ASN A 423 -13.68 -16.50 9.35
N LEU A 424 -14.06 -16.89 10.57
CA LEU A 424 -13.58 -18.10 11.22
C LEU A 424 -14.06 -19.34 10.43
N ILE A 425 -13.11 -20.20 10.00
CA ILE A 425 -13.43 -21.44 9.27
C ILE A 425 -13.01 -22.71 9.99
N GLY A 426 -12.11 -22.61 10.98
CA GLY A 426 -11.69 -23.77 11.76
C GLY A 426 -10.83 -23.40 12.96
N SER A 427 -10.85 -24.25 13.98
CA SER A 427 -9.98 -24.15 15.15
C SER A 427 -9.56 -25.57 15.56
N VAL A 428 -8.28 -25.75 15.89
CA VAL A 428 -7.70 -27.05 16.22
C VAL A 428 -6.83 -26.93 17.46
N LEU A 429 -7.08 -27.78 18.45
CA LEU A 429 -6.16 -27.96 19.57
C LEU A 429 -4.99 -28.84 19.14
N LEU A 430 -3.79 -28.47 19.52
CA LEU A 430 -2.60 -29.28 19.31
C LEU A 430 -2.59 -30.48 20.27
N THR A 431 -1.97 -31.56 19.88
CA THR A 431 -1.86 -32.79 20.66
C THR A 431 -0.49 -33.42 20.50
N GLN A 432 -0.12 -34.37 21.36
CA GLN A 432 1.14 -35.11 21.19
C GLN A 432 1.20 -35.84 19.82
N GLN A 433 0.05 -36.29 19.30
CA GLN A 433 -0.02 -36.94 17.99
C GLN A 433 0.24 -36.01 16.84
N THR A 434 -0.18 -34.73 16.96
CA THR A 434 0.02 -33.70 15.93
C THR A 434 1.41 -33.06 15.97
N ALA A 435 2.26 -33.40 16.96
CA ALA A 435 3.65 -32.94 17.00
C ALA A 435 4.51 -33.46 15.84
N THR A 436 4.13 -34.60 15.28
CA THR A 436 4.69 -35.09 14.00
C THR A 436 3.93 -34.49 12.83
N THR A 437 4.49 -34.54 11.63
CA THR A 437 3.82 -34.05 10.43
C THR A 437 2.43 -34.66 10.29
N THR A 438 1.43 -33.80 10.33
CA THR A 438 0.00 -34.18 10.36
C THR A 438 -0.75 -33.35 9.33
N THR A 439 -1.78 -33.95 8.75
CA THR A 439 -2.70 -33.26 7.83
C THR A 439 -4.05 -33.05 8.49
N GLN A 440 -4.52 -31.82 8.52
CA GLN A 440 -5.85 -31.47 9.02
C GLN A 440 -6.69 -30.87 7.90
N ARG A 441 -7.81 -31.50 7.60
CA ARG A 441 -8.78 -30.94 6.65
C ARG A 441 -9.67 -29.92 7.31
N ILE A 442 -9.75 -28.73 6.67
CA ILE A 442 -10.58 -27.60 7.09
C ILE A 442 -11.49 -27.24 5.91
N LYS A 443 -12.81 -27.36 6.07
CA LYS A 443 -13.76 -26.95 5.05
C LYS A 443 -13.79 -25.44 4.92
N ILE A 444 -13.77 -24.94 3.70
CA ILE A 444 -13.88 -23.51 3.40
C ILE A 444 -15.28 -23.25 2.85
N PRO A 445 -16.14 -22.50 3.57
CA PRO A 445 -17.43 -22.08 3.04
C PRO A 445 -17.27 -21.19 1.81
N VAL A 446 -17.99 -21.48 0.72
CA VAL A 446 -17.91 -20.68 -0.51
C VAL A 446 -18.29 -19.23 -0.25
N SER A 447 -19.21 -18.98 0.68
CA SER A 447 -19.61 -17.63 1.11
C SER A 447 -18.50 -16.82 1.79
N SER A 448 -17.42 -17.46 2.24
CA SER A 448 -16.26 -16.76 2.82
C SER A 448 -15.20 -16.40 1.78
N LEU A 449 -15.36 -16.83 0.53
CA LEU A 449 -14.45 -16.55 -0.57
C LEU A 449 -14.86 -15.25 -1.29
N ALA A 450 -13.86 -14.44 -1.61
CA ALA A 450 -14.00 -13.30 -2.50
C ALA A 450 -13.70 -13.73 -3.95
N THR A 451 -14.29 -13.05 -4.92
CA THR A 451 -14.10 -13.32 -6.35
C THR A 451 -12.70 -12.91 -6.87
N SER A 452 -11.94 -12.17 -6.08
CA SER A 452 -10.61 -11.68 -6.44
C SER A 452 -9.53 -12.29 -5.54
N THR A 453 -8.96 -11.49 -4.67
CA THR A 453 -7.91 -11.92 -3.73
C THR A 453 -8.53 -12.44 -2.45
N ASN A 454 -8.04 -13.56 -1.98
CA ASN A 454 -8.44 -14.21 -0.74
C ASN A 454 -7.26 -14.30 0.22
N GLU A 455 -7.52 -14.20 1.50
CA GLU A 455 -6.52 -14.30 2.56
C GLU A 455 -6.91 -15.36 3.58
N LEU A 456 -6.05 -16.36 3.74
CA LEU A 456 -6.05 -17.28 4.86
C LEU A 456 -5.17 -16.67 5.96
N LYS A 457 -5.75 -16.41 7.14
CA LYS A 457 -5.02 -16.05 8.35
C LYS A 457 -4.96 -17.26 9.26
N PHE A 458 -3.77 -17.62 9.71
CA PHE A 458 -3.51 -18.62 10.74
C PHE A 458 -3.13 -17.86 12.02
N GLU A 459 -3.93 -18.01 13.05
CA GLU A 459 -3.69 -17.46 14.38
C GLU A 459 -3.30 -18.62 15.29
N VAL A 460 -2.04 -18.68 15.71
CA VAL A 460 -1.47 -19.77 16.49
C VAL A 460 -1.16 -19.29 17.89
N ASP A 461 -1.64 -20.04 18.89
CA ASP A 461 -1.36 -19.76 20.29
C ASP A 461 -0.52 -20.92 20.87
N LEU A 462 0.69 -20.61 21.30
CA LEU A 462 1.64 -21.58 21.84
C LEU A 462 1.88 -21.33 23.33
N ALA A 463 1.56 -22.31 24.14
CA ALA A 463 1.79 -22.30 25.57
C ALA A 463 2.85 -23.35 25.94
N PRO A 464 3.85 -23.04 26.79
CA PRO A 464 4.83 -24.00 27.25
C PRO A 464 4.20 -25.00 28.23
N LEU A 465 4.67 -26.26 28.20
CA LEU A 465 4.24 -27.29 29.13
C LEU A 465 4.53 -26.92 30.60
N SER A 466 5.63 -26.21 30.82
CA SER A 466 5.97 -25.64 32.14
C SER A 466 6.50 -24.24 31.95
N GLN A 467 5.85 -23.27 32.57
CA GLN A 467 6.27 -21.87 32.53
C GLN A 467 7.61 -21.62 33.24
N CYS A 468 8.03 -22.54 34.09
CA CYS A 468 9.19 -22.39 34.98
C CYS A 468 10.43 -23.19 34.58
N SER A 469 10.35 -23.99 33.51
CA SER A 469 11.41 -24.91 33.12
C SER A 469 12.29 -24.43 31.97
N PHE A 470 11.89 -23.38 31.27
CA PHE A 470 12.53 -22.97 30.02
C PHE A 470 13.04 -21.54 30.11
N LEU A 471 14.35 -21.38 29.95
CA LEU A 471 15.00 -20.09 29.75
C LEU A 471 15.01 -19.69 28.24
N ASP A 472 14.70 -20.62 27.35
CA ASP A 472 14.68 -20.42 25.90
C ASP A 472 13.43 -21.02 25.29
N PHE A 473 12.55 -20.16 24.76
CA PHE A 473 11.31 -20.54 24.09
C PHE A 473 11.45 -20.67 22.57
N SER A 474 12.66 -20.53 22.03
CA SER A 474 12.93 -20.77 20.60
C SER A 474 12.62 -22.23 20.21
N ASN A 475 12.59 -23.14 21.19
CA ASN A 475 12.22 -24.54 21.03
C ASN A 475 10.69 -24.77 20.96
N LEU A 476 9.87 -23.75 21.18
CA LEU A 476 8.42 -23.81 20.97
C LEU A 476 8.11 -23.21 19.61
N TRP A 477 7.63 -24.06 18.73
CA TRP A 477 7.38 -23.65 17.35
C TRP A 477 6.19 -24.41 16.77
N PHE A 478 5.58 -23.80 15.76
CA PHE A 478 4.56 -24.38 14.89
C PHE A 478 4.93 -24.04 13.45
N SER A 479 4.93 -25.05 12.58
CA SER A 479 5.30 -24.87 11.17
C SER A 479 4.19 -25.35 10.25
N ILE A 480 3.82 -24.50 9.30
CA ILE A 480 2.95 -24.84 8.17
C ILE A 480 3.86 -25.25 7.02
N LEU A 481 3.62 -26.43 6.47
CA LEU A 481 4.46 -26.99 5.43
C LEU A 481 3.94 -26.63 4.02
N PRO A 482 4.85 -26.45 3.04
CA PRO A 482 4.49 -26.07 1.67
C PRO A 482 3.67 -27.12 0.91
N GLU A 483 3.62 -28.36 1.41
CA GLU A 483 2.78 -29.46 0.91
C GLU A 483 1.29 -29.29 1.29
N SER A 484 0.94 -28.30 2.13
CA SER A 484 -0.47 -27.97 2.39
C SER A 484 -1.21 -27.70 1.10
N VAL A 485 -2.38 -28.33 0.92
CA VAL A 485 -3.15 -28.29 -0.33
C VAL A 485 -4.41 -27.47 -0.15
N LEU A 486 -4.54 -26.42 -0.93
CA LEU A 486 -5.78 -25.68 -1.10
C LEU A 486 -6.55 -26.31 -2.27
N ASN A 487 -7.62 -27.03 -1.97
CA ASN A 487 -8.50 -27.61 -2.98
C ASN A 487 -9.63 -26.63 -3.30
N LEU A 488 -9.61 -26.14 -4.54
CA LEU A 488 -10.57 -25.17 -5.07
C LEU A 488 -11.22 -25.77 -6.33
N PRO A 489 -12.23 -26.63 -6.19
CA PRO A 489 -12.99 -27.09 -7.35
C PRO A 489 -13.77 -25.90 -7.90
N LEU A 490 -13.42 -25.53 -9.13
CA LEU A 490 -13.93 -24.35 -9.81
C LEU A 490 -14.94 -24.73 -10.88
N GLN A 491 -15.96 -23.89 -11.03
CA GLN A 491 -16.90 -23.97 -12.15
C GLN A 491 -16.90 -22.63 -12.89
N PRO A 492 -17.15 -22.64 -14.21
CA PRO A 492 -17.32 -21.39 -14.93
C PRO A 492 -18.44 -20.56 -14.30
N ALA A 493 -18.17 -19.27 -14.07
CA ALA A 493 -19.21 -18.35 -13.65
C ALA A 493 -20.28 -18.27 -14.74
N THR A 494 -21.53 -18.46 -14.38
CA THR A 494 -22.62 -18.41 -15.37
C THR A 494 -22.79 -17.00 -15.92
N ALA A 495 -23.29 -16.87 -17.14
CA ALA A 495 -23.50 -15.56 -17.80
C ALA A 495 -24.41 -14.59 -17.02
N GLY A 496 -25.05 -15.04 -15.95
CA GLY A 496 -25.80 -14.25 -14.99
C GLY A 496 -24.98 -13.75 -13.79
N ASP A 497 -23.74 -14.21 -13.63
CA ASP A 497 -22.87 -13.76 -12.55
C ASP A 497 -22.34 -12.37 -12.87
N VAL A 498 -22.94 -11.37 -12.26
CA VAL A 498 -22.63 -9.93 -12.40
C VAL A 498 -21.18 -9.63 -12.00
N SER A 499 -20.52 -10.54 -11.28
CA SER A 499 -19.18 -10.37 -10.72
C SER A 499 -18.07 -10.10 -11.75
N LEU A 500 -18.16 -10.70 -12.96
CA LEU A 500 -17.13 -10.55 -14.00
C LEU A 500 -17.09 -9.16 -14.66
N ARG A 501 -18.12 -8.36 -14.45
CA ARG A 501 -18.33 -7.05 -15.09
C ARG A 501 -18.62 -5.98 -14.05
N ASP A 502 -18.23 -6.24 -12.81
CA ASP A 502 -18.44 -5.34 -11.69
C ASP A 502 -17.12 -4.66 -11.32
N LEU A 503 -17.16 -3.36 -11.09
CA LEU A 503 -16.01 -2.58 -10.65
C LEU A 503 -15.48 -3.04 -9.29
N GLY A 504 -16.31 -3.71 -8.47
CA GLY A 504 -15.87 -4.37 -7.24
C GLY A 504 -14.88 -5.51 -7.46
N SER A 505 -14.80 -6.04 -8.70
CA SER A 505 -13.82 -7.06 -9.08
C SER A 505 -12.49 -6.47 -9.58
N TYR A 506 -12.40 -5.13 -9.74
CA TYR A 506 -11.14 -4.50 -10.16
C TYR A 506 -10.01 -4.81 -9.15
N PRO A 507 -8.79 -5.15 -9.58
CA PRO A 507 -8.20 -4.93 -10.92
C PRO A 507 -8.48 -6.01 -11.97
N TYR A 508 -9.34 -6.98 -11.67
CA TYR A 508 -9.76 -7.98 -12.65
C TYR A 508 -10.72 -7.37 -13.70
N PRO A 509 -10.64 -7.72 -15.04
CA PRO A 509 -9.72 -8.72 -15.64
C PRO A 509 -8.37 -8.14 -16.13
N PHE A 510 -8.04 -6.88 -15.82
CA PHE A 510 -6.88 -6.17 -16.39
C PHE A 510 -5.54 -6.74 -15.90
N ALA A 511 -5.47 -7.26 -14.68
CA ALA A 511 -4.30 -7.91 -14.10
C ALA A 511 -4.44 -9.45 -14.00
N SER A 512 -5.38 -10.06 -14.72
CA SER A 512 -5.59 -11.51 -14.71
C SER A 512 -4.48 -12.29 -15.42
N ASP A 513 -3.89 -11.66 -16.45
CA ASP A 513 -2.74 -12.21 -17.12
C ASP A 513 -1.47 -11.83 -16.39
N PRO A 514 -0.67 -12.82 -15.92
CA PRO A 514 0.54 -12.54 -15.15
C PRO A 514 1.54 -11.62 -15.86
N THR A 515 1.52 -11.62 -17.20
CA THR A 515 2.42 -10.80 -18.05
C THR A 515 1.78 -9.48 -18.49
N LEU A 516 0.55 -9.18 -18.10
CA LEU A 516 -0.25 -8.05 -18.57
C LEU A 516 -0.42 -8.01 -20.10
N SER A 517 -0.22 -9.13 -20.80
CA SER A 517 -0.31 -9.19 -22.27
C SER A 517 -1.75 -9.10 -22.78
N SER A 518 -2.74 -9.27 -21.90
CA SER A 518 -4.16 -9.03 -22.21
C SER A 518 -4.61 -7.59 -21.99
N LEU A 519 -3.72 -6.70 -21.50
CA LEU A 519 -4.01 -5.30 -21.18
C LEU A 519 -3.58 -4.35 -22.30
N GLY A 520 -4.43 -3.38 -22.64
CA GLY A 520 -4.14 -2.27 -23.53
C GLY A 520 -4.56 -0.92 -22.94
N PHE A 521 -3.69 0.07 -22.97
CA PHE A 521 -4.03 1.45 -22.65
C PHE A 521 -4.31 2.23 -23.93
N VAL A 522 -5.36 3.05 -23.90
CA VAL A 522 -5.68 4.03 -24.93
C VAL A 522 -5.62 5.41 -24.30
N VAL A 523 -4.67 6.23 -24.73
CA VAL A 523 -4.39 7.55 -24.18
C VAL A 523 -4.37 8.62 -25.26
N PRO A 524 -4.67 9.88 -24.96
CA PRO A 524 -4.53 10.98 -25.90
C PRO A 524 -3.05 11.20 -26.25
N LYS A 525 -2.76 11.61 -27.50
CA LYS A 525 -1.40 11.79 -27.99
C LYS A 525 -0.65 12.97 -27.33
N ASN A 526 -1.36 13.99 -26.86
CA ASN A 526 -0.80 15.23 -26.35
C ASN A 526 -1.42 15.63 -25.00
N ASP A 527 -1.61 14.67 -24.09
CA ASP A 527 -2.15 14.91 -22.75
C ASP A 527 -1.29 14.27 -21.65
N PRO A 528 -0.26 15.00 -21.17
CA PRO A 528 0.61 14.49 -20.11
C PRO A 528 -0.12 14.12 -18.81
N ALA A 529 -1.25 14.75 -18.49
CA ALA A 529 -2.02 14.43 -17.31
C ALA A 529 -2.69 13.04 -17.43
N ALA A 530 -3.21 12.71 -18.62
CA ALA A 530 -3.73 11.38 -18.91
C ALA A 530 -2.60 10.33 -18.94
N TRP A 531 -1.39 10.66 -19.42
CA TRP A 531 -0.23 9.76 -19.39
C TRP A 531 0.18 9.44 -17.95
N ASN A 532 0.21 10.45 -17.09
CA ASN A 532 0.52 10.27 -15.66
C ASN A 532 -0.52 9.39 -14.99
N THR A 533 -1.81 9.60 -15.26
CA THR A 533 -2.89 8.74 -14.75
C THR A 533 -2.71 7.29 -15.23
N ALA A 534 -2.34 7.10 -16.51
CA ALA A 534 -2.04 5.77 -17.04
C ALA A 534 -0.86 5.10 -16.32
N ALA A 535 0.21 5.85 -16.03
CA ALA A 535 1.38 5.34 -15.32
C ALA A 535 1.06 4.91 -13.89
N GLN A 536 0.24 5.68 -13.18
CA GLN A 536 -0.20 5.31 -11.83
C GLN A 536 -1.07 4.04 -11.83
N ILE A 537 -1.99 3.92 -12.80
CA ILE A 537 -2.79 2.70 -12.97
C ILE A 537 -1.88 1.52 -13.36
N ALA A 538 -0.92 1.71 -14.29
CA ALA A 538 0.01 0.67 -14.70
C ALA A 538 0.88 0.18 -13.53
N LEU A 539 1.38 1.10 -12.68
CA LEU A 539 2.10 0.78 -11.45
C LEU A 539 1.26 -0.08 -10.52
N HIS A 540 -0.01 0.30 -10.30
CA HIS A 540 -0.90 -0.47 -9.45
C HIS A 540 -1.20 -1.87 -10.02
N LEU A 541 -1.43 -1.99 -11.33
CA LEU A 541 -1.67 -3.28 -12.00
C LEU A 541 -0.41 -4.17 -11.96
N GLY A 542 0.78 -3.59 -12.06
CA GLY A 542 2.04 -4.30 -11.93
C GLY A 542 2.22 -4.98 -10.58
N ARG A 543 1.76 -4.36 -9.48
CA ARG A 543 1.72 -4.97 -8.14
C ARG A 543 0.94 -6.28 -8.10
N GLN A 544 -0.15 -6.37 -8.88
CA GLN A 544 -1.03 -7.52 -8.89
C GLN A 544 -0.58 -8.62 -9.87
N ALA A 545 0.31 -8.28 -10.81
CA ALA A 545 0.78 -9.20 -11.83
C ALA A 545 1.95 -10.05 -11.31
N ALA A 546 1.88 -11.36 -11.53
CA ALA A 546 2.85 -12.33 -11.02
C ALA A 546 3.91 -12.77 -12.08
N GLY A 547 3.83 -12.26 -13.31
CA GLY A 547 4.71 -12.69 -14.41
C GLY A 547 6.09 -12.03 -14.38
N ALA A 548 7.05 -12.70 -15.00
CA ALA A 548 8.43 -12.23 -15.07
C ALA A 548 8.70 -11.22 -16.19
N LEU A 549 7.85 -11.17 -17.22
CA LEU A 549 8.01 -10.28 -18.37
C LEU A 549 6.67 -9.61 -18.68
N PHE A 550 6.61 -8.31 -18.55
CA PHE A 550 5.39 -7.55 -18.86
C PHE A 550 5.32 -7.18 -20.34
N ASN A 551 4.11 -7.26 -20.91
CA ASN A 551 3.83 -6.95 -22.31
C ASN A 551 2.56 -6.10 -22.43
N VAL A 552 2.52 -4.99 -21.72
CA VAL A 552 1.44 -4.01 -21.79
C VAL A 552 1.38 -3.41 -23.19
N ALA A 553 0.19 -3.29 -23.78
CA ALA A 553 0.03 -2.58 -25.05
C ALA A 553 -0.39 -1.13 -24.80
N VAL A 554 0.04 -0.24 -25.70
CA VAL A 554 -0.40 1.17 -25.69
C VAL A 554 -0.76 1.60 -27.12
N ALA A 555 -1.85 2.31 -27.25
CA ALA A 555 -2.23 2.98 -28.49
C ALA A 555 -2.64 4.43 -28.21
N TYR A 556 -2.37 5.31 -29.15
CA TYR A 556 -2.94 6.65 -29.10
C TYR A 556 -4.39 6.65 -29.60
N ASP A 557 -5.22 7.45 -28.94
CA ASP A 557 -6.61 7.60 -29.33
C ASP A 557 -6.77 8.03 -30.79
N GLY A 558 -7.57 7.29 -31.54
CA GLY A 558 -7.76 7.45 -32.99
C GLY A 558 -6.70 6.76 -33.85
N GLU A 559 -5.68 6.12 -33.28
CA GLU A 559 -4.64 5.34 -33.96
C GLU A 559 -4.54 3.92 -33.37
N ILE A 560 -5.67 3.32 -33.00
CA ILE A 560 -5.72 2.03 -32.26
C ILE A 560 -5.64 0.88 -33.26
N PRO A 561 -4.58 0.04 -33.24
CA PRO A 561 -4.48 -1.14 -34.08
C PRO A 561 -5.61 -2.15 -33.77
N ASP A 562 -6.10 -2.83 -34.82
CA ASP A 562 -7.17 -3.83 -34.65
C ASP A 562 -6.79 -4.97 -33.72
N GLU A 563 -5.52 -5.36 -33.67
CA GLU A 563 -5.02 -6.37 -32.73
C GLU A 563 -5.24 -5.93 -31.27
N ILE A 564 -4.95 -4.67 -30.94
CA ILE A 564 -5.15 -4.13 -29.59
C ILE A 564 -6.64 -4.00 -29.31
N ARG A 565 -7.40 -3.46 -30.27
CA ARG A 565 -8.84 -3.22 -30.15
C ARG A 565 -9.65 -4.50 -29.89
N ASN A 566 -9.30 -5.58 -30.61
CA ASN A 566 -10.07 -6.81 -30.59
C ASN A 566 -9.59 -7.84 -29.55
N ASN A 567 -8.30 -7.81 -29.19
CA ASN A 567 -7.70 -8.89 -28.43
C ASN A 567 -7.33 -8.50 -26.99
N ARG A 568 -7.49 -7.23 -26.60
CA ARG A 568 -7.09 -6.76 -25.27
C ARG A 568 -8.24 -6.17 -24.46
N ASN A 569 -8.16 -6.26 -23.15
CA ASN A 569 -8.97 -5.47 -22.24
C ASN A 569 -8.43 -4.04 -22.26
N LEU A 570 -9.25 -3.05 -22.55
CA LEU A 570 -8.82 -1.68 -22.76
C LEU A 570 -9.07 -0.80 -21.54
N ILE A 571 -8.09 -0.01 -21.15
CA ILE A 571 -8.24 1.12 -20.22
C ILE A 571 -8.11 2.39 -21.05
N VAL A 572 -9.20 3.13 -21.16
CA VAL A 572 -9.29 4.36 -21.95
C VAL A 572 -9.27 5.55 -21.02
N ILE A 573 -8.28 6.45 -21.19
CA ILE A 573 -8.06 7.57 -20.27
C ILE A 573 -8.12 8.87 -21.05
N GLY A 574 -8.84 9.87 -20.53
CA GLY A 574 -8.88 11.21 -21.13
C GLY A 574 -10.18 11.96 -20.88
N LEU A 575 -10.37 13.07 -21.58
CA LEU A 575 -11.61 13.85 -21.52
C LEU A 575 -12.60 13.32 -22.55
N PRO A 576 -13.87 13.08 -22.15
CA PRO A 576 -14.90 12.58 -23.08
C PRO A 576 -15.04 13.41 -24.35
N SER A 577 -14.99 14.74 -24.28
CA SER A 577 -15.17 15.65 -25.41
C SER A 577 -14.06 15.56 -26.49
N THR A 578 -12.86 15.04 -26.12
CA THR A 578 -11.71 14.98 -27.03
C THR A 578 -11.30 13.55 -27.38
N THR A 579 -11.75 12.55 -26.63
CA THR A 579 -11.37 11.14 -26.83
C THR A 579 -12.27 10.49 -27.87
N LYS A 580 -11.73 10.19 -29.05
CA LYS A 580 -12.48 9.62 -30.18
C LYS A 580 -13.10 8.26 -29.84
N LEU A 581 -12.35 7.42 -29.12
CA LEU A 581 -12.85 6.10 -28.71
C LEU A 581 -14.07 6.23 -27.80
N ILE A 582 -14.09 7.19 -26.89
CA ILE A 582 -15.26 7.46 -26.03
C ILE A 582 -16.46 7.89 -26.87
N HIS A 583 -16.25 8.71 -27.91
CA HIS A 583 -17.33 9.08 -28.83
C HIS A 583 -17.88 7.85 -29.58
N GLU A 584 -16.99 6.94 -30.03
CA GLU A 584 -17.39 5.72 -30.75
C GLU A 584 -18.27 4.81 -29.88
N ILE A 585 -17.90 4.62 -28.62
CA ILE A 585 -18.61 3.72 -27.70
C ILE A 585 -19.65 4.42 -26.84
N ASN A 586 -19.91 5.70 -27.03
CA ASN A 586 -20.73 6.53 -26.13
C ASN A 586 -22.11 5.94 -25.81
N GLN A 587 -22.78 5.35 -26.82
CA GLN A 587 -24.11 4.73 -26.64
C GLN A 587 -24.08 3.44 -25.81
N SER A 588 -22.91 2.81 -25.69
CA SER A 588 -22.70 1.58 -24.92
C SER A 588 -22.22 1.87 -23.49
N LEU A 589 -21.88 3.12 -23.19
CA LEU A 589 -21.44 3.52 -21.85
C LEU A 589 -22.59 3.43 -20.85
N PRO A 590 -22.34 2.97 -19.61
CA PRO A 590 -23.31 3.01 -18.51
C PRO A 590 -23.94 4.39 -18.27
N ALA A 591 -23.12 5.44 -18.42
CA ALA A 591 -23.54 6.84 -18.36
C ALA A 591 -23.01 7.58 -19.60
N PRO A 592 -23.78 7.65 -20.69
CA PRO A 592 -23.36 8.33 -21.90
C PRO A 592 -23.08 9.82 -21.67
N PHE A 593 -22.16 10.38 -22.46
CA PHE A 593 -21.85 11.82 -22.43
C PHE A 593 -22.71 12.58 -23.43
N GLU A 594 -23.08 13.81 -23.09
CA GLU A 594 -23.70 14.73 -24.04
C GLU A 594 -22.70 15.08 -25.17
N LYS A 595 -23.21 15.14 -26.37
CA LYS A 595 -22.39 15.32 -27.58
C LYS A 595 -21.50 16.58 -27.49
N GLY A 596 -20.17 16.35 -27.54
CA GLY A 596 -19.18 17.42 -27.53
C GLY A 596 -18.91 18.04 -26.16
N THR A 597 -19.41 17.43 -25.10
CA THR A 597 -19.18 17.88 -23.71
C THR A 597 -18.51 16.78 -22.87
N ASN A 598 -18.12 17.12 -21.66
CA ASN A 598 -17.66 16.16 -20.65
C ASN A 598 -18.76 15.84 -19.63
N VAL A 599 -20.02 16.14 -19.94
CA VAL A 599 -21.16 15.95 -19.06
C VAL A 599 -21.72 14.55 -19.21
N ALA A 600 -21.61 13.74 -18.17
CA ALA A 600 -22.24 12.44 -18.11
C ALA A 600 -23.72 12.55 -17.73
N VAL A 601 -24.55 11.68 -18.31
CA VAL A 601 -25.98 11.57 -17.99
C VAL A 601 -26.25 10.18 -17.45
N VAL A 602 -26.51 10.08 -16.14
CA VAL A 602 -26.88 8.81 -15.50
C VAL A 602 -28.40 8.66 -15.55
N GLN A 603 -28.86 7.60 -16.18
CA GLN A 603 -30.29 7.26 -16.21
C GLN A 603 -30.62 6.38 -15.00
N GLY A 604 -31.42 6.91 -14.07
CA GLY A 604 -32.09 6.12 -13.05
C GLY A 604 -33.44 5.61 -13.54
N GLN A 605 -34.14 4.80 -12.75
CA GLN A 605 -35.43 4.21 -13.12
C GLN A 605 -36.50 5.26 -13.46
N GLN A 606 -36.48 6.42 -12.80
CA GLN A 606 -37.48 7.49 -12.99
C GLN A 606 -36.84 8.88 -13.14
N ILE A 607 -35.58 9.05 -12.86
CA ILE A 607 -34.87 10.33 -12.82
C ILE A 607 -33.54 10.20 -13.55
N SER A 608 -33.30 11.13 -14.48
CA SER A 608 -31.98 11.25 -15.12
C SER A 608 -31.17 12.35 -14.42
N TYR A 609 -29.93 12.05 -14.05
CA TYR A 609 -29.03 12.99 -13.42
C TYR A 609 -28.03 13.51 -14.44
N ARG A 610 -27.86 14.83 -14.49
CA ARG A 610 -26.85 15.51 -15.29
C ARG A 610 -25.87 16.17 -14.32
N PHE A 611 -24.57 15.96 -14.52
CA PHE A 611 -23.55 16.52 -13.64
C PHE A 611 -23.03 17.87 -14.14
N PRO A 612 -22.60 18.77 -13.24
CA PRO A 612 -22.05 20.07 -13.62
C PRO A 612 -20.78 19.92 -14.46
N GLU A 613 -20.65 20.70 -15.54
CA GLU A 613 -19.51 20.66 -16.44
C GLU A 613 -18.21 21.21 -15.79
N ASN A 614 -18.34 22.16 -14.87
CA ASN A 614 -17.23 22.88 -14.26
C ASN A 614 -16.80 22.32 -12.89
N ALA A 615 -17.34 21.17 -12.46
CA ALA A 615 -16.91 20.49 -11.25
C ALA A 615 -15.85 19.46 -11.60
N ASP A 616 -14.81 19.33 -10.78
CA ASP A 616 -13.77 18.33 -10.98
C ASP A 616 -14.28 16.92 -10.64
N LEU A 617 -15.06 16.34 -11.55
CA LEU A 617 -15.68 15.03 -11.38
C LEU A 617 -14.95 13.96 -12.20
N GLY A 618 -14.62 12.86 -11.55
CA GLY A 618 -14.11 11.66 -12.21
C GLY A 618 -15.24 10.68 -12.51
N TYR A 619 -15.14 9.97 -13.62
CA TYR A 619 -16.08 8.92 -14.02
C TYR A 619 -15.30 7.64 -14.34
N ILE A 620 -15.69 6.54 -13.70
CA ILE A 620 -15.19 5.22 -13.98
C ILE A 620 -16.33 4.38 -14.52
N GLN A 621 -16.20 3.87 -15.73
CA GLN A 621 -17.27 3.12 -16.41
C GLN A 621 -16.73 1.81 -16.98
N LEU A 622 -17.35 0.70 -16.63
CA LEU A 622 -16.98 -0.63 -17.10
C LEU A 622 -18.05 -1.17 -18.04
N LEU A 623 -17.63 -1.58 -19.23
CA LEU A 623 -18.54 -2.13 -20.25
C LEU A 623 -17.84 -3.27 -21.02
N ASN A 624 -18.65 -4.09 -21.72
CA ASN A 624 -18.11 -5.04 -22.66
C ASN A 624 -17.52 -4.32 -23.88
N SER A 625 -16.45 -4.89 -24.43
CA SER A 625 -15.95 -4.44 -25.71
C SER A 625 -17.00 -4.71 -26.80
N PRO A 626 -17.39 -3.70 -27.60
CA PRO A 626 -18.33 -3.93 -28.71
C PRO A 626 -17.74 -4.78 -29.85
N TRP A 627 -16.42 -4.95 -29.88
CA TRP A 627 -15.72 -5.73 -30.92
C TRP A 627 -15.42 -7.17 -30.49
N ASN A 628 -15.37 -7.44 -29.20
CA ASN A 628 -15.11 -8.77 -28.67
C ASN A 628 -15.77 -8.93 -27.28
N ILE A 629 -16.78 -9.78 -27.22
CA ILE A 629 -17.58 -9.99 -26.01
C ILE A 629 -16.80 -10.55 -24.83
N ASP A 630 -15.64 -11.20 -25.11
CA ASP A 630 -14.75 -11.75 -24.09
C ASP A 630 -13.78 -10.70 -23.51
N ARG A 631 -13.91 -9.45 -23.96
CA ARG A 631 -13.07 -8.33 -23.54
C ARG A 631 -13.93 -7.23 -22.94
N VAL A 632 -13.29 -6.44 -22.09
CA VAL A 632 -13.93 -5.30 -21.41
C VAL A 632 -13.19 -4.00 -21.70
N ILE A 633 -13.91 -2.91 -21.54
CA ILE A 633 -13.38 -1.54 -21.61
C ILE A 633 -13.65 -0.88 -20.26
N LEU A 634 -12.59 -0.32 -19.67
CA LEU A 634 -12.65 0.56 -18.52
C LEU A 634 -12.40 1.98 -18.99
N ALA A 635 -13.41 2.82 -18.99
CA ALA A 635 -13.27 4.24 -19.26
C ALA A 635 -12.97 4.97 -17.95
N VAL A 636 -11.79 5.60 -17.90
CA VAL A 636 -11.28 6.42 -16.78
C VAL A 636 -11.24 7.85 -17.27
N VAL A 637 -12.33 8.55 -17.10
CA VAL A 637 -12.55 9.85 -17.74
C VAL A 637 -13.01 10.88 -16.72
N GLY A 638 -13.08 12.13 -17.09
CA GLY A 638 -13.50 13.20 -16.16
C GLY A 638 -14.14 14.37 -16.86
N SER A 639 -14.84 15.21 -16.10
CA SER A 639 -15.35 16.50 -16.58
C SER A 639 -14.21 17.50 -16.88
N THR A 640 -13.12 17.37 -16.13
CA THR A 640 -11.87 18.17 -16.23
C THR A 640 -10.65 17.25 -16.14
N PRO A 641 -9.44 17.73 -16.47
CA PRO A 641 -8.20 16.95 -16.25
C PRO A 641 -8.03 16.51 -14.79
N ALA A 642 -8.41 17.36 -13.82
CA ALA A 642 -8.40 17.01 -12.41
C ALA A 642 -9.40 15.86 -12.10
N GLY A 643 -10.56 15.87 -12.73
CA GLY A 643 -11.52 14.77 -12.64
C GLY A 643 -10.97 13.44 -13.16
N VAL A 644 -10.19 13.45 -14.26
CA VAL A 644 -9.52 12.25 -14.77
C VAL A 644 -8.51 11.71 -13.73
N GLN A 645 -7.74 12.60 -13.09
CA GLN A 645 -6.81 12.20 -12.03
C GLN A 645 -7.52 11.60 -10.81
N GLN A 646 -8.66 12.19 -10.41
CA GLN A 646 -9.49 11.65 -9.32
C GLN A 646 -10.02 10.25 -9.65
N ALA A 647 -10.48 10.02 -10.89
CA ALA A 647 -10.89 8.69 -11.35
C ALA A 647 -9.72 7.68 -11.29
N GLY A 648 -8.51 8.09 -11.70
CA GLY A 648 -7.29 7.30 -11.57
C GLY A 648 -6.96 6.98 -10.11
N LYS A 649 -7.01 8.00 -9.22
CA LYS A 649 -6.79 7.83 -7.77
C LYS A 649 -7.75 6.79 -7.18
N ALA A 650 -9.02 6.83 -7.55
CA ALA A 650 -10.01 5.88 -7.04
C ALA A 650 -9.72 4.42 -7.43
N LEU A 651 -8.99 4.18 -8.53
CA LEU A 651 -8.55 2.85 -8.95
C LEU A 651 -7.25 2.39 -8.27
N THR A 652 -6.45 3.30 -7.74
CA THR A 652 -5.11 3.01 -7.20
C THR A 652 -5.04 3.11 -5.68
N ASP A 653 -5.89 3.91 -5.05
CA ASP A 653 -6.01 4.01 -3.60
C ASP A 653 -6.76 2.81 -3.02
N ASP A 654 -6.19 2.11 -2.06
CA ASP A 654 -6.73 0.87 -1.50
C ASP A 654 -8.10 1.08 -0.82
N LEU A 655 -8.30 2.20 -0.13
CA LEU A 655 -9.56 2.51 0.57
C LEU A 655 -10.68 2.89 -0.41
N MET A 656 -10.36 3.68 -1.42
CA MET A 656 -11.33 4.05 -2.45
C MET A 656 -11.68 2.83 -3.31
N ARG A 657 -10.68 2.05 -3.72
CA ARG A 657 -10.85 0.86 -4.55
C ARG A 657 -11.75 -0.18 -3.88
N ALA A 658 -11.61 -0.41 -2.58
CA ALA A 658 -12.44 -1.34 -1.82
C ALA A 658 -13.95 -0.97 -1.83
N ARG A 659 -14.27 0.27 -2.16
CA ARG A 659 -15.65 0.78 -2.23
C ARG A 659 -16.24 0.78 -3.66
N LEU A 660 -15.46 0.41 -4.68
CA LEU A 660 -15.94 0.31 -6.05
C LEU A 660 -16.96 -0.81 -6.17
N LYS A 661 -18.07 -0.56 -6.88
CA LYS A 661 -19.14 -1.53 -7.16
C LYS A 661 -19.89 -1.13 -8.43
N GLY A 662 -20.60 -2.10 -9.02
CA GLY A 662 -21.43 -1.86 -10.19
C GLY A 662 -20.63 -1.61 -11.47
N ASN A 663 -21.22 -0.92 -12.43
CA ASN A 663 -20.57 -0.62 -13.70
C ASN A 663 -20.32 0.87 -13.96
N PHE A 664 -20.72 1.73 -13.01
CA PHE A 664 -20.48 3.17 -13.04
C PHE A 664 -20.12 3.70 -11.67
N VAL A 665 -19.07 4.50 -11.58
CA VAL A 665 -18.68 5.22 -10.38
C VAL A 665 -18.42 6.69 -10.71
N LEU A 666 -19.06 7.56 -9.95
CA LEU A 666 -18.77 9.00 -9.89
C LEU A 666 -17.80 9.26 -8.74
N VAL A 667 -16.71 9.94 -9.03
CA VAL A 667 -15.69 10.33 -8.07
C VAL A 667 -15.71 11.84 -7.88
N ASN A 668 -15.80 12.29 -6.62
CA ASN A 668 -15.73 13.70 -6.25
C ASN A 668 -14.83 13.83 -5.01
N GLY A 669 -13.56 14.14 -5.22
CA GLY A 669 -12.55 14.06 -4.18
C GLY A 669 -12.40 12.62 -3.67
N GLU A 670 -12.65 12.38 -2.38
CA GLU A 670 -12.64 11.06 -1.75
C GLU A 670 -14.03 10.40 -1.68
N SER A 671 -15.07 11.13 -2.11
CA SER A 671 -16.44 10.63 -2.14
C SER A 671 -16.70 9.82 -3.40
N LEU A 672 -17.30 8.63 -3.23
CA LEU A 672 -17.70 7.77 -4.32
C LEU A 672 -19.23 7.63 -4.36
N SER A 673 -19.80 7.73 -5.54
CA SER A 673 -21.19 7.37 -5.78
C SER A 673 -21.24 6.29 -6.86
N VAL A 674 -21.85 5.15 -6.57
CA VAL A 674 -21.88 3.97 -7.42
C VAL A 674 -23.27 3.77 -8.03
N ALA A 675 -23.31 3.23 -9.23
CA ALA A 675 -24.53 2.77 -9.87
C ALA A 675 -24.28 1.48 -10.67
N ASP A 676 -25.30 0.66 -10.80
CA ASP A 676 -25.30 -0.47 -11.72
C ASP A 676 -26.50 -0.34 -12.67
N THR A 677 -26.22 0.14 -13.88
CA THR A 677 -27.25 0.39 -14.88
C THR A 677 -27.88 -0.90 -15.42
N ARG A 678 -27.23 -2.04 -15.22
CA ARG A 678 -27.72 -3.37 -15.66
C ARG A 678 -28.81 -3.92 -14.74
N THR A 679 -28.69 -3.64 -13.44
CA THR A 679 -29.62 -4.11 -12.41
C THR A 679 -30.67 -3.05 -12.05
N GLY A 680 -30.56 -1.84 -12.63
CA GLY A 680 -31.40 -0.69 -12.28
C GLY A 680 -31.03 -0.06 -10.93
N LEU A 681 -29.90 -0.40 -10.35
CA LEU A 681 -29.38 0.27 -9.16
C LEU A 681 -29.01 1.72 -9.54
N GLY A 682 -29.79 2.67 -9.04
CA GLY A 682 -29.54 4.09 -9.21
C GLY A 682 -28.30 4.56 -8.46
N LEU A 683 -27.89 5.81 -8.71
CA LEU A 683 -26.73 6.42 -8.08
C LEU A 683 -26.90 6.47 -6.56
N ALA A 684 -26.02 5.80 -5.82
CA ALA A 684 -25.99 5.75 -4.37
C ALA A 684 -24.62 6.16 -3.85
N SER A 685 -24.57 7.07 -2.86
CA SER A 685 -23.32 7.42 -2.17
C SER A 685 -22.85 6.25 -1.32
N VAL A 686 -21.59 5.86 -1.46
CA VAL A 686 -20.95 4.88 -0.59
C VAL A 686 -20.31 5.66 0.55
N GLY A 687 -21.01 5.74 1.69
CA GLY A 687 -20.46 6.33 2.91
C GLY A 687 -19.30 5.51 3.47
N ASP A 688 -18.50 6.11 4.36
CA ASP A 688 -17.48 5.39 5.14
C ASP A 688 -18.15 4.26 5.92
N THR A 689 -17.98 3.02 5.46
CA THR A 689 -18.53 1.83 6.14
C THR A 689 -17.66 1.48 7.35
N ALA A 690 -17.60 2.36 8.32
CA ALA A 690 -17.11 2.02 9.65
C ALA A 690 -18.20 1.38 10.53
N ASN A 691 -19.34 0.95 9.99
CA ASN A 691 -20.34 0.13 10.72
C ASN A 691 -21.48 -0.32 9.77
N VAL A 692 -21.26 -1.36 8.99
CA VAL A 692 -22.37 -2.15 8.46
C VAL A 692 -22.27 -3.56 9.00
N VAL A 693 -22.98 -3.81 10.08
CA VAL A 693 -23.36 -5.16 10.49
C VAL A 693 -24.23 -5.73 9.34
N PRO A 694 -23.91 -6.89 8.77
CA PRO A 694 -24.75 -7.50 7.73
C PRO A 694 -26.13 -7.80 8.32
N GLN A 695 -27.16 -7.14 7.81
CA GLN A 695 -28.52 -7.47 8.12
C GLN A 695 -28.88 -8.75 7.35
N ALA A 696 -29.09 -9.84 8.07
CA ALA A 696 -29.53 -11.11 7.49
C ALA A 696 -30.85 -10.93 6.73
N PRO A 697 -31.06 -11.65 5.61
CA PRO A 697 -32.30 -11.56 4.84
C PRO A 697 -33.50 -11.98 5.70
N GLY A 698 -34.49 -11.09 5.76
CA GLY A 698 -35.66 -11.23 6.59
C GLY A 698 -36.52 -12.44 6.23
N VAL A 699 -36.62 -13.38 7.15
CA VAL A 699 -37.67 -14.40 7.17
C VAL A 699 -38.90 -13.74 7.82
N SER A 700 -39.93 -13.49 7.03
CA SER A 700 -41.25 -13.07 7.55
C SER A 700 -41.90 -14.20 8.33
N GLY A 701 -41.66 -14.21 9.63
CA GLY A 701 -42.39 -15.05 10.57
C GLY A 701 -42.88 -14.17 11.74
N SER A 702 -44.21 -14.06 11.88
CA SER A 702 -44.84 -13.40 12.99
C SER A 702 -44.48 -14.06 14.32
N VAL A 703 -43.74 -13.35 15.17
CA VAL A 703 -43.45 -13.79 16.55
C VAL A 703 -44.16 -12.86 17.52
N THR A 704 -45.00 -13.45 18.32
CA THR A 704 -45.77 -12.86 19.42
C THR A 704 -44.82 -12.26 20.49
N ALA A 705 -45.07 -11.03 20.87
CA ALA A 705 -44.25 -10.30 21.83
C ALA A 705 -44.28 -10.92 23.24
N VAL A 706 -43.11 -11.19 23.81
CA VAL A 706 -42.89 -11.47 25.23
C VAL A 706 -42.42 -10.17 25.90
N PRO A 707 -42.94 -9.76 27.05
CA PRO A 707 -42.58 -8.50 27.68
C PRO A 707 -41.17 -8.57 28.27
N GLN A 708 -40.32 -7.63 27.84
CA GLN A 708 -38.96 -7.44 28.36
C GLN A 708 -38.97 -6.57 29.62
N SER A 709 -38.25 -7.02 30.64
CA SER A 709 -37.93 -6.22 31.84
C SER A 709 -36.92 -5.11 31.47
N PRO A 710 -36.95 -3.92 32.07
CA PRO A 710 -36.11 -2.82 31.71
C PRO A 710 -34.66 -3.05 32.17
N THR A 711 -33.75 -3.23 31.22
CA THR A 711 -32.31 -3.10 31.43
C THR A 711 -31.93 -1.64 31.33
N THR A 712 -31.44 -1.06 32.42
CA THR A 712 -30.86 0.29 32.46
C THR A 712 -29.59 0.33 31.59
N VAL A 713 -29.71 0.98 30.45
CA VAL A 713 -28.55 1.36 29.62
C VAL A 713 -27.96 2.64 30.23
N PHE A 714 -26.73 2.56 30.72
CA PHE A 714 -25.95 3.76 31.04
C PHE A 714 -25.63 4.50 29.75
N SER A 715 -26.35 5.58 29.46
CA SER A 715 -25.95 6.58 28.47
C SER A 715 -24.85 7.43 29.08
N SER A 716 -23.66 7.44 28.48
CA SER A 716 -22.63 8.42 28.81
C SER A 716 -23.07 9.79 28.28
N ASP A 717 -23.73 10.55 29.15
CA ASP A 717 -24.13 11.92 28.86
C ASP A 717 -22.90 12.82 28.72
N VAL A 718 -22.64 13.28 27.50
CA VAL A 718 -21.69 14.35 27.18
C VAL A 718 -22.30 15.73 27.50
N GLY A 719 -23.15 15.81 28.51
CA GLY A 719 -23.89 17.03 28.89
C GLY A 719 -23.05 18.17 29.50
N TRP A 720 -21.75 17.98 29.71
CA TRP A 720 -20.86 19.01 30.28
C TRP A 720 -20.20 19.92 29.22
N ILE A 721 -20.14 19.53 27.95
CA ILE A 721 -19.51 20.35 26.88
C ILE A 721 -20.16 21.72 26.72
N PRO A 722 -21.50 21.90 26.71
CA PRO A 722 -22.11 23.22 26.64
C PRO A 722 -21.80 24.11 27.85
N LEU A 723 -21.61 23.52 29.04
CA LEU A 723 -21.28 24.27 30.28
C LEU A 723 -19.82 24.78 30.23
N VAL A 724 -18.88 24.00 29.71
CA VAL A 724 -17.48 24.44 29.56
C VAL A 724 -17.36 25.53 28.51
N VAL A 725 -18.04 25.37 27.37
CA VAL A 725 -18.03 26.40 26.31
C VAL A 725 -18.72 27.68 26.78
N GLY A 726 -19.82 27.57 27.50
CA GLY A 726 -20.52 28.71 28.10
C GLY A 726 -19.65 29.41 29.16
N GLY A 727 -18.97 28.68 30.01
CA GLY A 727 -18.04 29.21 31.02
C GLY A 727 -16.86 29.97 30.44
N LEU A 728 -16.27 29.45 29.35
CA LEU A 728 -15.16 30.11 28.62
C LEU A 728 -15.61 31.42 27.97
N ALA A 729 -16.80 31.44 27.39
CA ALA A 729 -17.37 32.66 26.78
C ALA A 729 -17.61 33.74 27.83
N VAL A 730 -18.13 33.43 29.00
CA VAL A 730 -18.34 34.37 30.10
C VAL A 730 -16.99 34.91 30.62
N MET A 731 -15.98 34.07 30.77
CA MET A 731 -14.65 34.50 31.20
C MET A 731 -14.01 35.48 30.21
N ILE A 732 -14.13 35.24 28.92
CA ILE A 732 -13.65 36.16 27.88
C ILE A 732 -14.36 37.53 27.95
N ILE A 733 -15.68 37.54 28.17
CA ILE A 733 -16.46 38.78 28.31
C ILE A 733 -16.01 39.56 29.57
N VAL A 734 -15.77 38.89 30.68
CA VAL A 734 -15.29 39.52 31.91
C VAL A 734 -13.90 40.12 31.72
N VAL A 735 -12.99 39.46 31.03
CA VAL A 735 -11.65 39.95 30.70
C VAL A 735 -11.75 41.21 29.81
N ILE A 736 -12.64 41.21 28.84
CA ILE A 736 -12.86 42.40 27.96
C ILE A 736 -13.42 43.57 28.75
N ILE A 737 -14.36 43.31 29.68
CA ILE A 737 -14.92 44.37 30.53
C ILE A 737 -13.85 44.95 31.47
N ILE A 738 -13.02 44.10 32.08
CA ILE A 738 -11.91 44.52 32.93
C ILE A 738 -10.90 45.36 32.13
N ALA A 739 -10.53 44.94 30.93
CA ALA A 739 -9.63 45.66 30.05
C ALA A 739 -10.21 47.03 29.59
N ALA A 740 -11.52 47.09 29.36
CA ALA A 740 -12.21 48.33 29.01
C ALA A 740 -12.29 49.30 30.21
N LEU A 741 -12.48 48.80 31.42
CA LEU A 741 -12.53 49.60 32.66
C LEU A 741 -11.14 50.11 33.06
N THR A 742 -10.09 49.31 32.86
CA THR A 742 -8.70 49.75 33.13
C THR A 742 -8.21 50.78 32.13
N ARG A 743 -8.60 50.73 30.86
CA ARG A 743 -8.32 51.77 29.87
C ARG A 743 -8.99 53.09 30.18
N ARG A 744 -10.15 53.10 30.84
CA ARG A 744 -10.80 54.39 31.24
C ARG A 744 -10.11 55.07 32.40
N ARG A 745 -9.30 54.40 33.22
CA ARG A 745 -8.57 55.02 34.35
C ARG A 745 -7.23 55.68 33.97
N VAL A 746 -6.71 55.39 32.79
CA VAL A 746 -5.42 55.98 32.31
C VAL A 746 -5.59 57.33 31.57
N VAL A 747 -6.83 57.77 31.29
CA VAL A 747 -7.10 59.04 30.54
C VAL A 747 -7.46 60.22 31.45
N VAL A 748 -7.38 60.10 32.77
CA VAL A 748 -7.75 61.18 33.72
C VAL A 748 -6.54 61.80 34.44
N HIS A 749 -5.31 61.53 34.05
CA HIS A 749 -4.12 62.22 34.53
C HIS A 749 -3.21 62.60 33.36
N ARG A 750 -3.63 63.70 32.65
CA ARG A 750 -2.79 64.70 32.01
C ARG A 750 -3.60 65.95 31.78
#